data_507183cdbd84df82c19666e29fd2e4d2
#
_entry.id   507183cdbd84df82c19666e29fd2e4d2
#
_cell.length_a   1.000
_cell.length_b   1.000
_cell.length_c   1.000
_cell.angle_alpha   90.00
_cell.angle_beta   90.00
_cell.angle_gamma   90.00
#
_symmetry.space_group_name_H-M   'P 1'
#
loop_
_entity.id
_entity.type
_entity.pdbx_description
1 polymer ?
#
loop_
_entity_poly.entity_id
_entity_poly.type
_entity_poly.pdbx_seq_one_letter_code
_entity_poly.pdbx_strand_id
1 'polypeptide(L)'
;MSTTAVFSPATGQLSIFGDSANNGIVTSRDQSGRILINNGSVKPLGGDPTVANTREIDIFGQGGNDTIAVDEANGAMPSAHIFGGDGNDRITGGSSADLLFGQAGNDVINGGGGNDLLFGGAGNDILDGGSGDDQLFGEAGDDLMIWNPGGGTDLFEGGDGNDTAQVNGGNGSETFTITANGTRVRFDRTSPTPFSLDIGTTENLVLHAGGGDDVITASNGLGSLISLTLDGGDGNDRITGGDGNDLLIGGSGNDIVNGGRGNDVAQLGTGDDTFIWNPGDGSDTVEGGSGNDKLLFNGANINEKINISANGGRVRFTRDVANITMDLNSIEQIEFDARGGADNITVGDLTGTGVKQVLVDLGANPGGTQGDGAADVVTVNGTNAGQHIEVTADGTNVTVTGLPEVVKIANAEPGDRLVIQALGGNDVIDASTLAAVIGLTIDGGVGNDTITGSQGADTLIGGDGNDRVTGGRGNDVADLGAGNDTFVWNPGDGSDTVLGGAGTDTLVFNGSDAAESMSIGANGGNAVLTRDVGNIVMDINGVERVQIAAAGGADNIVVNDLTGTGIAQVAIDLSAGPGSQSGDGAADRVTVNGSAGDDNITAVSSGGSIVVNGLAAQVTIAHADAGDVLSLNGGAGNDVINASAIRAGQLASLNINGGDGNDTITGSAGNDTVIGGRGNDVANLGAGDDTFIWNPGDGSDTVEGGQGTDTLLFNGANINENINISANGGRVLFTRDVANIAMDLNGVEHVDFNALGGADNITVGDLSGTGVNQVNLDLGANDGAADTVTINATAGNDVITVTEHDGIITVSGLGEDINITDAGAGDRIVINGLDGDDVITASGLHGGIQLVANGGNGDDVLIGSPGNDTLAGGAGDDVLIGGGGQDVLDGGSGNNVVINGGAAMAAAMLLNQAMAANLVPAGDGPGEMPLPDPHATQSQVLAPPQHA
;
A
#
# COMPACT_ATOMS: atom_id res chain seq x y z
N MET A 1 78.45 30.03 -46.44
CA MET A 1 77.60 31.15 -46.07
C MET A 1 78.14 32.43 -46.70
N SER A 2 77.69 32.84 -47.85
CA SER A 2 78.16 34.08 -48.48
C SER A 2 77.02 35.06 -48.65
N THR A 3 76.55 35.63 -47.49
CA THR A 3 75.62 36.73 -47.58
C THR A 3 76.21 37.90 -48.30
N THR A 4 75.54 38.45 -49.24
CA THR A 4 75.99 39.65 -50.04
C THR A 4 74.90 40.74 -49.95
N ALA A 5 75.25 41.97 -50.04
CA ALA A 5 74.29 43.09 -50.00
C ALA A 5 74.63 44.23 -50.97
N VAL A 6 73.60 44.86 -51.50
CA VAL A 6 73.71 46.00 -52.38
C VAL A 6 72.81 47.10 -51.90
N PHE A 7 73.27 48.32 -51.76
CA PHE A 7 72.47 49.50 -51.46
C PHE A 7 72.38 50.44 -52.64
N SER A 8 71.23 50.87 -53.00
CA SER A 8 70.98 51.84 -54.07
C SER A 8 70.55 53.21 -53.50
N PRO A 9 71.44 54.15 -53.34
CA PRO A 9 71.14 55.48 -52.80
C PRO A 9 70.09 56.26 -53.56
N ALA A 10 69.98 55.96 -54.89
CA ALA A 10 68.96 56.65 -55.77
C ALA A 10 67.50 56.21 -55.50
N THR A 11 67.31 54.97 -55.10
CA THR A 11 65.97 54.40 -54.83
C THR A 11 65.73 54.23 -53.34
N GLY A 12 66.74 54.29 -52.51
CA GLY A 12 66.75 54.04 -51.09
C GLY A 12 66.51 52.54 -50.80
N GLN A 13 66.87 51.65 -51.69
CA GLN A 13 66.62 50.19 -51.54
C GLN A 13 67.95 49.49 -51.11
N LEU A 14 67.84 48.67 -50.10
CA LEU A 14 68.90 47.75 -49.61
C LEU A 14 68.46 46.33 -49.91
N SER A 15 69.21 45.67 -50.84
CA SER A 15 68.96 44.26 -51.19
C SER A 15 70.04 43.38 -50.61
N ILE A 16 69.66 42.32 -49.91
CA ILE A 16 70.50 41.35 -49.20
C ILE A 16 70.22 39.97 -49.78
N PHE A 17 71.23 39.19 -50.12
CA PHE A 17 71.08 37.89 -50.74
C PHE A 17 71.87 36.84 -49.91
N GLY A 18 71.25 35.77 -49.53
CA GLY A 18 71.78 34.56 -49.03
C GLY A 18 72.41 33.70 -50.14
N ASP A 19 72.59 32.44 -49.87
CA ASP A 19 73.04 31.43 -50.90
C ASP A 19 72.18 30.17 -50.69
N SER A 20 72.36 29.10 -51.38
CA SER A 20 71.61 27.86 -51.32
C SER A 20 71.97 27.00 -50.10
N ALA A 21 72.56 27.54 -49.05
CA ALA A 21 72.87 26.89 -47.79
C ALA A 21 72.16 27.65 -46.64
N ASN A 22 71.95 27.00 -45.51
CA ASN A 22 71.30 27.62 -44.33
C ASN A 22 72.05 28.92 -43.96
N ASN A 23 71.37 30.07 -44.13
CA ASN A 23 71.92 31.40 -43.84
C ASN A 23 71.42 31.97 -42.54
N GLY A 24 72.17 32.74 -41.82
CA GLY A 24 71.71 33.62 -40.75
C GLY A 24 71.84 35.07 -41.26
N ILE A 25 70.73 35.73 -41.50
CA ILE A 25 70.71 37.11 -42.01
C ILE A 25 70.00 37.99 -40.98
N VAL A 26 70.76 38.80 -40.28
CA VAL A 26 70.17 39.72 -39.28
C VAL A 26 70.42 41.14 -39.76
N THR A 27 69.44 41.89 -40.03
CA THR A 27 69.48 43.34 -40.26
C THR A 27 69.18 44.10 -38.95
N SER A 28 70.09 45.01 -38.57
CA SER A 28 69.97 45.83 -37.38
C SER A 28 70.44 47.24 -37.64
N ARG A 29 70.23 48.08 -36.62
CA ARG A 29 70.85 49.46 -36.71
C ARG A 29 71.76 49.72 -35.52
N ASP A 30 72.76 50.59 -35.72
CA ASP A 30 73.55 51.16 -34.61
C ASP A 30 72.80 52.42 -34.05
N GLN A 31 73.35 52.96 -32.94
CA GLN A 31 72.78 54.16 -32.33
C GLN A 31 72.77 55.38 -33.20
N SER A 32 73.57 55.42 -34.24
CA SER A 32 73.66 56.50 -35.23
C SER A 32 72.59 56.37 -36.34
N GLY A 33 71.91 55.25 -36.39
CA GLY A 33 70.90 54.91 -37.40
C GLY A 33 71.53 54.25 -38.66
N ARG A 34 72.76 53.82 -38.64
CA ARG A 34 73.36 53.02 -39.73
C ARG A 34 72.84 51.59 -39.71
N ILE A 35 72.42 51.10 -40.89
CA ILE A 35 71.96 49.72 -40.99
C ILE A 35 73.12 48.76 -41.06
N LEU A 36 73.15 47.76 -40.22
CA LEU A 36 74.14 46.70 -40.11
C LEU A 36 73.57 45.37 -40.56
N ILE A 37 74.33 44.62 -41.39
CA ILE A 37 73.95 43.26 -41.77
C ILE A 37 74.85 42.31 -41.07
N ASN A 38 74.35 41.33 -40.35
CA ASN A 38 75.15 40.41 -39.52
C ASN A 38 76.11 41.15 -38.63
N ASN A 39 75.63 42.09 -37.83
CA ASN A 39 76.47 42.95 -36.98
C ASN A 39 77.57 43.71 -37.73
N GLY A 40 77.36 44.07 -39.00
CA GLY A 40 78.25 44.77 -39.83
C GLY A 40 79.41 43.88 -40.45
N SER A 41 79.29 42.59 -40.38
CA SER A 41 80.19 41.65 -41.06
C SER A 41 79.96 41.60 -42.53
N VAL A 42 78.78 41.93 -43.02
CA VAL A 42 78.45 42.10 -44.45
C VAL A 42 78.36 43.57 -44.76
N LYS A 43 79.14 44.02 -45.73
CA LYS A 43 79.09 45.41 -46.16
C LYS A 43 78.45 45.53 -47.50
N PRO A 44 77.38 46.40 -47.58
CA PRO A 44 76.64 46.59 -48.84
C PRO A 44 77.56 47.28 -49.91
N LEU A 45 77.40 46.84 -51.13
CA LEU A 45 77.94 47.56 -52.26
C LEU A 45 77.05 48.74 -52.61
N GLY A 46 77.61 49.89 -53.01
CA GLY A 46 76.89 51.08 -53.51
C GLY A 46 76.70 52.18 -52.46
N GLY A 47 77.06 51.99 -51.20
CA GLY A 47 77.06 53.00 -50.18
C GLY A 47 76.71 52.51 -48.77
N ASP A 48 76.63 53.39 -47.81
CA ASP A 48 76.30 53.11 -46.42
C ASP A 48 74.77 53.31 -46.16
N PRO A 49 73.94 52.24 -45.96
CA PRO A 49 72.54 52.39 -45.65
C PRO A 49 72.29 52.91 -44.22
N THR A 50 71.38 53.79 -44.07
CA THR A 50 70.92 54.29 -42.81
C THR A 50 69.40 54.29 -42.79
N VAL A 51 68.75 54.21 -41.58
CA VAL A 51 67.31 54.30 -41.48
C VAL A 51 66.71 55.59 -42.09
N ALA A 52 67.54 56.63 -42.29
CA ALA A 52 67.13 57.89 -42.89
C ALA A 52 67.21 57.92 -44.45
N ASN A 53 68.00 57.05 -45.04
CA ASN A 53 68.28 57.00 -46.52
C ASN A 53 67.80 55.67 -47.16
N THR A 54 67.32 54.71 -46.35
CA THR A 54 66.76 53.46 -46.77
C THR A 54 65.26 53.52 -46.66
N ARG A 55 64.51 53.26 -47.69
CA ARG A 55 63.04 53.21 -47.73
C ARG A 55 62.55 51.80 -47.54
N GLU A 56 63.34 50.83 -47.99
CA GLU A 56 62.88 49.44 -48.03
C GLU A 56 64.14 48.53 -47.98
N ILE A 57 63.99 47.33 -47.32
CA ILE A 57 65.00 46.34 -47.22
C ILE A 57 64.46 45.05 -47.83
N ASP A 58 65.08 44.67 -48.98
CA ASP A 58 64.79 43.36 -49.59
C ASP A 58 65.78 42.34 -49.11
N ILE A 59 65.31 41.22 -48.60
CA ILE A 59 66.10 40.12 -48.14
C ILE A 59 65.68 38.82 -48.83
N PHE A 60 66.65 38.14 -49.48
CA PHE A 60 66.42 36.93 -50.23
C PHE A 60 67.31 35.82 -49.57
N GLY A 61 66.68 34.82 -48.90
CA GLY A 61 67.35 33.67 -48.32
C GLY A 61 67.86 32.74 -49.38
N GLN A 62 67.06 32.48 -50.40
CA GLN A 62 67.30 31.62 -51.62
C GLN A 62 67.01 30.16 -51.36
N GLY A 63 67.81 29.46 -50.63
CA GLY A 63 67.58 28.05 -50.35
C GLY A 63 68.36 27.55 -49.10
N GLY A 64 67.96 26.46 -48.56
CA GLY A 64 68.35 26.00 -47.25
C GLY A 64 67.49 26.53 -46.16
N ASN A 65 67.69 26.06 -44.94
CA ASN A 65 66.88 26.52 -43.83
C ASN A 65 67.48 27.79 -43.24
N ASP A 66 66.91 28.92 -43.57
CA ASP A 66 67.46 30.22 -43.23
C ASP A 66 66.83 30.79 -41.91
N THR A 67 67.58 31.71 -41.30
CA THR A 67 67.06 32.50 -40.16
C THR A 67 67.33 33.95 -40.55
N ILE A 68 66.21 34.61 -40.82
CA ILE A 68 66.14 36.01 -41.28
C ILE A 68 65.49 36.85 -40.28
N ALA A 69 66.12 37.92 -39.78
CA ALA A 69 65.45 38.80 -38.79
C ALA A 69 65.82 40.26 -38.99
N VAL A 70 64.86 41.10 -38.72
CA VAL A 70 64.97 42.52 -38.53
C VAL A 70 65.09 42.78 -37.02
N ASP A 71 66.28 43.14 -36.55
CA ASP A 71 66.57 43.42 -35.15
C ASP A 71 66.44 44.90 -34.82
N GLU A 72 65.51 45.30 -34.08
CA GLU A 72 65.19 46.68 -33.72
C GLU A 72 65.63 47.04 -32.29
N ALA A 73 66.47 46.30 -31.67
CA ALA A 73 66.96 46.59 -30.31
C ALA A 73 67.51 48.05 -30.11
N ASN A 74 67.98 48.66 -31.22
CA ASN A 74 68.48 50.04 -31.26
C ASN A 74 67.54 51.04 -31.86
N GLY A 75 66.26 50.65 -32.13
CA GLY A 75 65.17 51.44 -32.69
C GLY A 75 64.67 50.98 -34.04
N ALA A 76 63.52 51.52 -34.43
CA ALA A 76 62.82 51.10 -35.65
C ALA A 76 63.62 51.07 -36.90
N MET A 77 63.31 50.08 -37.73
CA MET A 77 63.93 49.85 -39.09
C MET A 77 62.89 50.18 -40.16
N PRO A 78 63.39 50.46 -41.44
CA PRO A 78 62.49 50.57 -42.62
C PRO A 78 61.70 49.27 -42.85
N SER A 79 60.58 49.31 -43.57
CA SER A 79 59.87 48.13 -44.00
C SER A 79 60.74 47.15 -44.74
N ALA A 80 60.46 45.86 -44.48
CA ALA A 80 61.23 44.80 -45.07
C ALA A 80 60.37 43.94 -46.03
N HIS A 81 60.92 43.62 -47.18
CA HIS A 81 60.41 42.54 -48.02
C HIS A 81 61.33 41.34 -47.86
N ILE A 82 60.88 40.27 -47.29
CA ILE A 82 61.66 39.12 -46.99
C ILE A 82 61.18 37.91 -47.77
N PHE A 83 62.03 37.24 -48.43
CA PHE A 83 61.86 36.01 -49.19
C PHE A 83 62.74 34.91 -48.60
N GLY A 84 62.16 33.93 -47.97
CA GLY A 84 62.78 32.76 -47.35
C GLY A 84 63.49 31.95 -48.46
N GLY A 85 62.73 31.31 -49.28
CA GLY A 85 63.18 30.55 -50.43
C GLY A 85 62.79 29.08 -50.38
N ASP A 86 63.73 28.24 -50.81
CA ASP A 86 63.55 26.79 -50.63
C ASP A 86 64.10 26.36 -49.25
N GLY A 87 63.33 25.71 -48.48
CA GLY A 87 63.72 25.15 -47.15
C GLY A 87 62.86 25.67 -46.01
N ASN A 88 63.12 25.14 -44.80
CA ASN A 88 62.31 25.55 -43.67
C ASN A 88 62.91 26.80 -43.01
N ASP A 89 62.35 27.93 -43.27
CA ASP A 89 62.90 29.23 -42.91
C ASP A 89 62.26 29.76 -41.61
N ARG A 90 63.02 30.57 -40.90
CA ARG A 90 62.56 31.37 -39.80
C ARG A 90 62.65 32.84 -40.11
N ILE A 91 61.55 33.49 -40.30
CA ILE A 91 61.49 34.90 -40.72
C ILE A 91 60.92 35.72 -39.56
N THR A 92 61.58 36.84 -39.26
CA THR A 92 61.06 37.80 -38.24
C THR A 92 61.13 39.20 -38.86
N GLY A 93 59.97 39.82 -39.00
CA GLY A 93 59.88 41.24 -39.48
C GLY A 93 60.29 42.24 -38.41
N GLY A 94 59.96 43.47 -38.64
CA GLY A 94 60.27 44.58 -37.74
C GLY A 94 59.02 45.16 -37.05
N SER A 95 59.01 46.47 -36.79
CA SER A 95 57.85 47.24 -36.30
C SER A 95 57.13 48.03 -37.37
N SER A 96 57.57 47.90 -38.63
CA SER A 96 56.98 48.56 -39.82
C SER A 96 56.07 47.55 -40.54
N ALA A 97 55.23 48.07 -41.43
CA ALA A 97 54.42 47.19 -42.26
C ALA A 97 55.34 46.43 -43.25
N ASP A 98 55.46 45.13 -43.06
CA ASP A 98 56.38 44.26 -43.76
C ASP A 98 55.67 43.36 -44.79
N LEU A 99 56.40 42.83 -45.76
CA LEU A 99 55.94 41.85 -46.70
C LEU A 99 56.84 40.61 -46.68
N LEU A 100 56.33 39.52 -46.17
CA LEU A 100 57.07 38.34 -45.79
C LEU A 100 56.55 37.11 -46.54
N PHE A 101 57.50 36.41 -47.22
CA PHE A 101 57.27 35.20 -48.01
C PHE A 101 58.12 34.05 -47.47
N GLY A 102 57.52 32.97 -46.99
CA GLY A 102 58.23 31.72 -46.70
C GLY A 102 58.68 31.04 -47.95
N GLN A 103 57.79 30.84 -48.90
CA GLN A 103 57.88 30.20 -50.21
C GLN A 103 57.78 28.68 -50.13
N ALA A 104 58.86 27.93 -50.05
CA ALA A 104 58.82 26.47 -50.17
C ALA A 104 59.49 25.80 -48.96
N GLY A 105 58.70 25.03 -48.17
CA GLY A 105 59.20 24.36 -46.97
C GLY A 105 58.28 24.70 -45.84
N ASN A 106 58.57 24.20 -44.65
CA ASN A 106 57.76 24.50 -43.48
C ASN A 106 58.33 25.70 -42.74
N ASP A 107 57.76 26.85 -42.92
CA ASP A 107 58.32 28.12 -42.49
C ASP A 107 57.71 28.63 -41.17
N VAL A 108 58.40 29.41 -40.43
CA VAL A 108 57.97 30.13 -39.28
C VAL A 108 58.13 31.63 -39.50
N ILE A 109 56.99 32.30 -39.68
CA ILE A 109 56.97 33.72 -40.04
C ILE A 109 56.33 34.51 -38.91
N ASN A 110 57.01 35.49 -38.37
CA ASN A 110 56.48 36.45 -37.42
C ASN A 110 56.65 37.88 -38.03
N GLY A 111 55.46 38.54 -38.18
CA GLY A 111 55.44 39.89 -38.75
C GLY A 111 56.12 40.91 -37.86
N GLY A 112 55.82 40.79 -36.56
CA GLY A 112 56.41 41.70 -35.58
C GLY A 112 55.40 42.80 -35.15
N GLY A 113 55.55 43.95 -35.75
CA GLY A 113 54.51 44.99 -35.52
C GLY A 113 54.40 45.82 -36.82
N GLY A 114 53.29 46.45 -36.96
CA GLY A 114 52.89 47.13 -38.18
C GLY A 114 51.68 46.38 -38.78
N ASN A 115 51.32 46.77 -39.99
CA ASN A 115 50.26 46.05 -40.68
C ASN A 115 50.93 45.17 -41.74
N ASP A 116 51.18 43.96 -41.46
CA ASP A 116 52.06 43.08 -42.22
C ASP A 116 51.26 42.19 -43.20
N LEU A 117 51.95 41.76 -44.22
CA LEU A 117 51.43 40.84 -45.24
C LEU A 117 52.32 39.60 -45.25
N LEU A 118 51.83 38.48 -44.80
CA LEU A 118 52.53 37.22 -44.65
C LEU A 118 52.02 36.17 -45.63
N PHE A 119 52.87 35.51 -46.32
CA PHE A 119 52.61 34.40 -47.19
C PHE A 119 53.51 33.20 -46.78
N GLY A 120 52.90 32.13 -46.37
CA GLY A 120 53.59 30.90 -46.04
C GLY A 120 54.17 30.25 -47.22
N GLY A 121 53.36 29.84 -48.13
CA GLY A 121 53.79 29.28 -49.40
C GLY A 121 53.42 27.83 -49.62
N ALA A 122 54.42 26.99 -49.85
CA ALA A 122 54.16 25.58 -49.99
C ALA A 122 54.87 24.79 -48.85
N GLY A 123 54.13 24.12 -48.08
CA GLY A 123 54.52 23.38 -46.84
C GLY A 123 53.64 23.73 -45.68
N ASN A 124 53.92 23.15 -44.52
CA ASN A 124 53.11 23.41 -43.33
C ASN A 124 53.76 24.55 -42.52
N ASP A 125 53.18 25.74 -42.65
CA ASP A 125 53.76 26.99 -42.17
C ASP A 125 53.14 27.45 -40.83
N ILE A 126 53.87 28.26 -40.09
CA ILE A 126 53.42 28.94 -38.88
C ILE A 126 53.56 30.43 -39.10
N LEU A 127 52.39 31.12 -39.10
CA LEU A 127 52.30 32.55 -39.33
C LEU A 127 51.76 33.26 -38.09
N ASP A 128 52.47 34.24 -37.58
CA ASP A 128 52.05 35.16 -36.48
C ASP A 128 52.27 36.59 -37.03
N GLY A 129 51.14 37.30 -37.16
CA GLY A 129 51.19 38.67 -37.68
C GLY A 129 51.91 39.62 -36.73
N GLY A 130 51.70 39.34 -35.42
CA GLY A 130 52.25 40.20 -34.39
C GLY A 130 51.28 41.30 -33.96
N SER A 131 51.76 42.53 -33.89
CA SER A 131 50.87 43.66 -33.53
C SER A 131 50.56 44.54 -34.71
N GLY A 132 49.27 44.78 -34.96
CA GLY A 132 48.86 45.56 -36.14
C GLY A 132 47.56 44.94 -36.73
N ASP A 133 47.16 45.46 -37.86
CA ASP A 133 46.06 44.81 -38.63
C ASP A 133 46.71 44.08 -39.82
N ASP A 134 46.89 42.77 -39.64
CA ASP A 134 47.73 41.92 -40.46
C ASP A 134 46.93 41.09 -41.49
N GLN A 135 47.59 40.61 -42.51
CA GLN A 135 47.00 39.66 -43.48
C GLN A 135 47.91 38.44 -43.61
N LEU A 136 47.38 37.29 -43.25
CA LEU A 136 48.12 36.03 -43.25
C LEU A 136 47.52 35.10 -44.30
N PHE A 137 48.35 34.60 -45.19
CA PHE A 137 48.01 33.65 -46.25
C PHE A 137 48.90 32.40 -46.08
N GLY A 138 48.27 31.28 -45.69
CA GLY A 138 48.95 29.99 -45.52
C GLY A 138 49.38 29.45 -46.88
N GLU A 139 48.52 29.52 -47.83
CA GLU A 139 48.67 29.05 -49.27
C GLU A 139 48.51 27.53 -49.41
N ALA A 140 49.51 26.71 -49.35
CA ALA A 140 49.43 25.29 -49.65
C ALA A 140 50.14 24.44 -48.60
N GLY A 141 49.47 23.66 -47.87
CA GLY A 141 49.88 22.80 -46.72
C GLY A 141 48.98 22.88 -45.58
N ASP A 142 49.26 22.20 -44.52
CA ASP A 142 48.47 22.31 -43.29
C ASP A 142 49.09 23.41 -42.39
N ASP A 143 48.50 24.60 -42.45
CA ASP A 143 49.08 25.84 -41.94
C ASP A 143 48.49 26.23 -40.57
N LEU A 144 49.32 26.90 -39.74
CA LEU A 144 48.89 27.44 -38.44
C LEU A 144 49.04 28.98 -38.44
N MET A 145 47.91 29.68 -38.40
CA MET A 145 47.85 31.11 -38.22
C MET A 145 47.52 31.46 -36.80
N ILE A 146 48.34 32.29 -36.16
CA ILE A 146 48.26 32.56 -34.72
C ILE A 146 47.93 34.03 -34.49
N TRP A 147 46.93 34.26 -33.69
CA TRP A 147 46.64 35.55 -33.06
C TRP A 147 47.02 35.53 -31.56
N ASN A 148 47.75 36.49 -31.13
CA ASN A 148 48.13 36.69 -29.71
C ASN A 148 47.59 38.04 -29.17
N PRO A 149 47.42 38.17 -27.80
CA PRO A 149 47.00 39.44 -27.21
C PRO A 149 47.80 40.65 -27.67
N GLY A 150 47.13 41.59 -28.33
CA GLY A 150 47.72 42.78 -28.92
C GLY A 150 47.91 42.70 -30.46
N GLY A 151 47.46 41.59 -31.05
CA GLY A 151 47.59 41.34 -32.49
C GLY A 151 46.90 42.38 -33.37
N GLY A 152 45.68 42.77 -33.03
CA GLY A 152 44.93 43.72 -33.85
C GLY A 152 43.80 43.02 -34.59
N THR A 153 43.33 43.60 -35.70
CA THR A 153 42.25 43.07 -36.51
C THR A 153 42.79 42.50 -37.83
N ASP A 154 42.76 41.16 -37.95
CA ASP A 154 43.56 40.49 -38.99
C ASP A 154 42.65 39.72 -39.97
N LEU A 155 43.24 39.45 -41.14
CA LEU A 155 42.72 38.57 -42.18
C LEU A 155 43.50 37.26 -42.18
N PHE A 156 42.84 36.13 -42.07
CA PHE A 156 43.40 34.79 -42.14
C PHE A 156 42.87 34.08 -43.39
N GLU A 157 43.74 33.63 -44.26
CA GLU A 157 43.42 32.78 -45.41
C GLU A 157 44.33 31.53 -45.35
N GLY A 158 43.73 30.37 -44.94
CA GLY A 158 44.45 29.12 -44.86
C GLY A 158 44.97 28.72 -46.26
N GLY A 159 44.07 28.36 -47.12
CA GLY A 159 44.43 28.02 -48.51
C GLY A 159 44.05 26.61 -48.91
N ASP A 160 45.01 25.86 -49.48
CA ASP A 160 44.82 24.45 -49.80
C ASP A 160 45.42 23.59 -48.64
N GLY A 161 44.64 22.89 -47.93
CA GLY A 161 45.15 22.02 -46.83
C GLY A 161 44.13 21.79 -45.72
N ASN A 162 44.65 21.46 -44.54
CA ASN A 162 43.84 21.41 -43.33
C ASN A 162 44.37 22.44 -42.32
N ASP A 163 43.92 23.65 -42.49
CA ASP A 163 44.52 24.82 -41.83
C ASP A 163 43.89 25.10 -40.48
N THR A 164 44.66 25.77 -39.60
CA THR A 164 44.22 26.12 -38.27
C THR A 164 44.44 27.61 -37.98
N ALA A 165 43.36 28.26 -37.59
CA ALA A 165 43.42 29.57 -36.95
C ALA A 165 43.43 29.39 -35.44
N GLN A 166 44.52 29.77 -34.80
CA GLN A 166 44.67 29.71 -33.34
C GLN A 166 44.57 31.12 -32.75
N VAL A 167 43.65 31.27 -31.81
CA VAL A 167 43.46 32.53 -31.07
C VAL A 167 43.79 32.32 -29.60
N ASN A 168 44.71 33.09 -29.07
CA ASN A 168 45.10 33.07 -27.69
C ASN A 168 44.51 34.30 -26.96
N GLY A 169 43.71 34.04 -25.92
CA GLY A 169 43.15 35.08 -25.04
C GLY A 169 44.18 35.54 -24.00
N GLY A 170 43.66 36.33 -23.05
CA GLY A 170 44.45 36.89 -21.94
C GLY A 170 44.23 36.19 -20.62
N ASN A 171 44.56 36.86 -19.50
CA ASN A 171 44.30 36.36 -18.14
C ASN A 171 43.18 37.14 -17.46
N GLY A 172 42.27 37.75 -18.15
CA GLY A 172 41.16 38.52 -17.63
C GLY A 172 39.87 38.22 -18.40
N SER A 173 38.74 38.35 -17.76
CA SER A 173 37.45 38.04 -18.36
C SER A 173 37.21 38.69 -19.73
N GLU A 174 37.01 37.83 -20.72
CA GLU A 174 36.87 38.19 -22.11
C GLU A 174 35.53 37.75 -22.71
N THR A 175 35.12 38.38 -23.79
CA THR A 175 33.90 37.98 -24.49
C THR A 175 34.23 37.77 -25.95
N PHE A 176 34.07 36.53 -26.40
CA PHE A 176 34.34 36.14 -27.78
C PHE A 176 33.03 35.76 -28.49
N THR A 177 32.91 36.16 -29.75
CA THR A 177 31.81 35.73 -30.62
C THR A 177 32.33 35.21 -31.95
N ILE A 178 31.84 34.06 -32.38
CA ILE A 178 32.22 33.39 -33.62
C ILE A 178 30.97 33.28 -34.50
N THR A 179 31.01 33.88 -35.68
CA THR A 179 29.85 33.98 -36.56
C THR A 179 30.16 33.63 -38.02
N ALA A 180 29.21 33.01 -38.68
CA ALA A 180 29.32 32.78 -40.13
C ALA A 180 29.13 34.11 -40.89
N ASN A 181 30.02 34.39 -41.82
CA ASN A 181 30.00 35.58 -42.67
C ASN A 181 30.06 35.14 -44.15
N GLY A 182 28.98 34.62 -44.68
CA GLY A 182 28.95 34.01 -46.03
C GLY A 182 29.73 32.67 -46.05
N THR A 183 30.82 32.60 -46.76
CA THR A 183 31.72 31.45 -46.82
C THR A 183 32.95 31.59 -45.90
N ARG A 184 32.94 32.62 -45.09
CA ARG A 184 34.04 32.96 -44.16
C ARG A 184 33.55 32.90 -42.74
N VAL A 185 34.45 32.89 -41.79
CA VAL A 185 34.16 32.97 -40.35
C VAL A 185 34.68 34.29 -39.83
N ARG A 186 33.78 34.98 -39.08
CA ARG A 186 34.17 36.17 -38.33
C ARG A 186 34.32 35.81 -36.89
N PHE A 187 35.50 36.05 -36.33
CA PHE A 187 35.82 35.95 -34.94
C PHE A 187 35.96 37.34 -34.34
N ASP A 188 35.22 37.64 -33.29
CA ASP A 188 35.29 38.93 -32.59
C ASP A 188 35.58 38.72 -31.12
N ARG A 189 36.56 39.43 -30.54
CA ARG A 189 36.58 39.74 -29.14
C ARG A 189 35.91 41.11 -28.93
N THR A 190 34.87 41.13 -28.11
CA THR A 190 34.09 42.33 -27.90
C THR A 190 34.45 43.07 -26.59
N SER A 191 35.10 42.39 -25.67
CA SER A 191 35.57 42.91 -24.38
C SER A 191 36.85 42.15 -23.98
N PRO A 192 37.81 42.78 -23.28
CA PRO A 192 37.91 44.21 -22.86
C PRO A 192 38.41 45.10 -23.98
N THR A 193 39.24 44.63 -24.88
CA THR A 193 39.77 45.40 -26.04
C THR A 193 39.26 44.73 -27.32
N PRO A 194 38.34 45.36 -28.04
CA PRO A 194 37.75 44.76 -29.21
C PRO A 194 38.76 44.55 -30.36
N PHE A 195 38.69 43.37 -31.00
CA PHE A 195 39.32 43.10 -32.29
C PHE A 195 38.44 42.15 -33.12
N SER A 196 38.77 42.00 -34.38
CA SER A 196 38.07 41.05 -35.26
C SER A 196 39.05 40.30 -36.11
N LEU A 197 38.80 39.01 -36.34
CA LEU A 197 39.46 38.23 -37.38
C LEU A 197 38.44 37.90 -38.47
N ASP A 198 38.90 38.00 -39.74
CA ASP A 198 38.17 37.52 -40.91
C ASP A 198 38.89 36.29 -41.41
N ILE A 199 38.30 35.09 -41.20
CA ILE A 199 38.93 33.79 -41.45
C ILE A 199 38.24 33.14 -42.64
N GLY A 200 39.05 32.81 -43.66
CA GLY A 200 38.65 32.13 -44.89
C GLY A 200 39.55 30.95 -45.25
N THR A 201 39.01 29.99 -45.97
CA THR A 201 39.71 28.79 -46.42
C THR A 201 40.54 28.11 -45.31
N THR A 202 39.91 27.99 -44.12
CA THR A 202 40.55 27.42 -42.91
C THR A 202 39.56 26.44 -42.28
N GLU A 203 40.00 25.22 -41.98
CA GLU A 203 39.16 24.11 -41.54
C GLU A 203 39.00 24.08 -40.02
N ASN A 204 39.96 24.62 -39.26
CA ASN A 204 39.95 24.55 -37.80
C ASN A 204 40.15 25.93 -37.18
N LEU A 205 39.34 26.20 -36.16
CA LEU A 205 39.55 27.34 -35.27
C LEU A 205 39.78 26.82 -33.84
N VAL A 206 40.88 27.17 -33.25
CA VAL A 206 41.24 26.84 -31.88
C VAL A 206 41.33 28.15 -31.11
N LEU A 207 40.44 28.27 -30.12
CA LEU A 207 40.44 29.37 -29.16
C LEU A 207 40.93 28.85 -27.82
N HIS A 208 41.99 29.47 -27.28
CA HIS A 208 42.38 29.37 -25.88
C HIS A 208 42.03 30.70 -25.22
N ALA A 209 40.95 30.75 -24.45
CA ALA A 209 40.53 32.02 -23.82
C ALA A 209 41.47 32.45 -22.69
N GLY A 210 42.02 31.47 -21.99
CA GLY A 210 43.14 31.71 -21.04
C GLY A 210 42.69 31.76 -19.61
N GLY A 211 42.54 32.96 -19.03
CA GLY A 211 42.12 33.00 -17.64
C GLY A 211 41.16 34.15 -17.35
N GLY A 212 40.34 34.01 -16.33
CA GLY A 212 39.24 34.88 -16.00
C GLY A 212 37.88 34.28 -16.42
N ASP A 213 36.83 34.87 -16.00
CA ASP A 213 35.49 34.36 -16.33
C ASP A 213 35.10 34.78 -17.76
N ASP A 214 35.24 33.87 -18.71
CA ASP A 214 35.09 34.14 -20.13
C ASP A 214 33.71 33.77 -20.69
N VAL A 215 33.30 34.46 -21.75
CA VAL A 215 32.06 34.17 -22.48
C VAL A 215 32.41 33.91 -23.96
N ILE A 216 32.28 32.67 -24.38
CA ILE A 216 32.52 32.22 -25.70
C ILE A 216 31.22 31.82 -26.36
N THR A 217 30.87 32.45 -27.48
CA THR A 217 29.61 32.18 -28.19
C THR A 217 29.84 31.98 -29.68
N ALA A 218 29.65 30.75 -30.11
CA ALA A 218 29.61 30.44 -31.56
C ALA A 218 28.15 30.38 -32.03
N SER A 219 27.89 30.93 -33.20
CA SER A 219 26.57 30.99 -33.81
C SER A 219 26.30 29.76 -34.70
N ASN A 220 25.04 29.54 -35.02
CA ASN A 220 24.67 28.56 -36.06
C ASN A 220 25.18 29.00 -37.44
N GLY A 221 25.46 28.03 -38.32
CA GLY A 221 25.96 28.22 -39.68
C GLY A 221 27.46 27.98 -39.81
N LEU A 222 28.16 27.65 -38.72
CA LEU A 222 29.59 27.39 -38.67
C LEU A 222 29.96 25.95 -39.04
N GLY A 223 29.09 24.97 -38.73
CA GLY A 223 29.42 23.54 -38.83
C GLY A 223 29.79 23.04 -40.27
N SER A 224 29.49 23.82 -41.29
CA SER A 224 29.92 23.54 -42.65
C SER A 224 31.15 24.40 -43.12
N LEU A 225 31.61 25.30 -42.27
CA LEU A 225 32.67 26.25 -42.59
C LEU A 225 33.96 25.93 -41.86
N ILE A 226 33.86 25.54 -40.57
CA ILE A 226 35.02 25.38 -39.72
C ILE A 226 34.69 24.45 -38.53
N SER A 227 35.64 23.68 -38.07
CA SER A 227 35.58 22.89 -36.84
C SER A 227 36.10 23.73 -35.67
N LEU A 228 35.40 23.70 -34.54
CA LEU A 228 35.74 24.50 -33.38
C LEU A 228 36.41 23.67 -32.28
N THR A 229 37.49 24.23 -31.74
CA THR A 229 38.00 23.85 -30.40
C THR A 229 37.97 25.11 -29.53
N LEU A 230 37.14 25.07 -28.49
CA LEU A 230 36.90 26.23 -27.62
C LEU A 230 37.33 25.85 -26.20
N ASP A 231 38.38 26.48 -25.73
CA ASP A 231 38.99 26.25 -24.41
C ASP A 231 38.83 27.50 -23.57
N GLY A 232 38.03 27.40 -22.48
CA GLY A 232 37.80 28.48 -21.50
C GLY A 232 39.03 28.81 -20.70
N GLY A 233 39.68 27.78 -20.16
CA GLY A 233 40.92 27.90 -19.38
C GLY A 233 40.72 27.99 -17.87
N ASP A 234 41.25 29.02 -17.26
CA ASP A 234 41.07 29.27 -15.81
C ASP A 234 39.93 30.25 -15.58
N GLY A 235 38.91 29.91 -14.82
CA GLY A 235 37.80 30.81 -14.49
C GLY A 235 36.45 30.12 -14.59
N ASN A 236 35.39 30.86 -14.36
CA ASN A 236 34.03 30.29 -14.52
C ASN A 236 33.52 30.69 -15.90
N ASP A 237 33.68 29.81 -16.85
CA ASP A 237 33.50 30.12 -18.24
C ASP A 237 32.10 29.75 -18.74
N ARG A 238 31.65 30.46 -19.75
CA ARG A 238 30.44 30.15 -20.48
C ARG A 238 30.70 29.92 -21.95
N ILE A 239 30.55 28.65 -22.38
CA ILE A 239 30.91 28.23 -23.72
C ILE A 239 29.67 27.74 -24.47
N THR A 240 29.49 28.23 -25.71
CA THR A 240 28.45 27.76 -26.64
C THR A 240 29.07 27.41 -27.96
N GLY A 241 29.00 26.14 -28.39
CA GLY A 241 29.64 25.62 -29.62
C GLY A 241 28.94 26.00 -30.94
N GLY A 242 27.61 26.13 -30.92
CA GLY A 242 26.84 26.53 -32.11
C GLY A 242 26.29 25.34 -32.88
N ASP A 243 26.63 25.21 -34.13
CA ASP A 243 26.40 24.01 -34.94
C ASP A 243 27.71 23.48 -35.50
N GLY A 244 27.84 22.19 -35.59
CA GLY A 244 29.05 21.47 -35.93
C GLY A 244 29.32 20.36 -34.89
N ASN A 245 30.39 19.65 -35.07
CA ASN A 245 30.87 18.70 -34.05
C ASN A 245 32.08 19.34 -33.37
N ASP A 246 31.89 19.94 -32.25
CA ASP A 246 32.83 20.81 -31.60
C ASP A 246 33.57 20.12 -30.44
N LEU A 247 34.77 20.56 -30.14
CA LEU A 247 35.49 20.23 -28.93
C LEU A 247 35.43 21.41 -27.97
N LEU A 248 34.79 21.22 -26.83
CA LEU A 248 34.59 22.25 -25.82
C LEU A 248 35.32 21.87 -24.54
N ILE A 249 36.14 22.75 -24.04
CA ILE A 249 36.97 22.53 -22.85
C ILE A 249 36.62 23.63 -21.87
N GLY A 250 36.03 23.27 -20.69
CA GLY A 250 35.78 24.25 -19.63
C GLY A 250 37.05 24.74 -19.02
N GLY A 251 37.76 23.82 -18.39
CA GLY A 251 39.08 24.11 -17.80
C GLY A 251 39.10 24.00 -16.28
N SER A 252 39.43 25.07 -15.60
CA SER A 252 39.36 25.11 -14.16
C SER A 252 38.40 26.20 -13.72
N GLY A 253 37.48 25.88 -12.82
CA GLY A 253 36.40 26.76 -12.34
C GLY A 253 35.04 26.11 -12.53
N ASN A 254 33.97 26.85 -12.28
CA ASN A 254 32.65 26.30 -12.44
C ASN A 254 32.06 26.75 -13.78
N ASP A 255 32.13 25.89 -14.77
CA ASP A 255 31.86 26.23 -16.15
C ASP A 255 30.43 25.88 -16.59
N ILE A 256 29.94 26.61 -17.57
CA ILE A 256 28.64 26.35 -18.21
C ILE A 256 28.90 26.14 -19.70
N VAL A 257 28.69 24.89 -20.13
CA VAL A 257 28.98 24.48 -21.50
C VAL A 257 27.70 24.03 -22.20
N ASN A 258 27.46 24.52 -23.38
CA ASN A 258 26.43 24.05 -24.30
C ASN A 258 27.07 23.71 -25.65
N GLY A 259 26.96 22.46 -26.08
CA GLY A 259 27.50 22.03 -27.37
C GLY A 259 26.81 22.71 -28.52
N GLY A 260 25.50 22.79 -28.46
CA GLY A 260 24.67 23.24 -29.55
C GLY A 260 24.30 22.09 -30.49
N ARG A 261 24.14 22.39 -31.76
CA ARG A 261 23.79 21.36 -32.75
C ARG A 261 25.02 20.63 -33.24
N GLY A 262 24.97 19.34 -33.24
CA GLY A 262 26.05 18.48 -33.67
C GLY A 262 26.24 17.32 -32.71
N ASN A 263 27.33 16.62 -32.85
CA ASN A 263 27.73 15.63 -31.83
C ASN A 263 29.04 16.12 -31.25
N ASP A 264 28.92 16.73 -30.10
CA ASP A 264 30.00 17.49 -29.50
C ASP A 264 30.77 16.65 -28.47
N VAL A 265 32.00 17.05 -28.21
CA VAL A 265 32.80 16.52 -27.12
C VAL A 265 33.08 17.64 -26.14
N ALA A 266 32.53 17.52 -24.93
CA ALA A 266 32.74 18.46 -23.86
C ALA A 266 33.63 17.85 -22.80
N GLN A 267 34.71 18.53 -22.42
CA GLN A 267 35.63 18.25 -21.34
C GLN A 267 35.49 19.39 -20.33
N LEU A 268 34.67 19.18 -19.27
CA LEU A 268 34.31 20.28 -18.39
C LEU A 268 35.47 20.71 -17.51
N GLY A 269 36.15 19.73 -16.91
CA GLY A 269 37.45 19.99 -16.24
C GLY A 269 37.47 19.86 -14.74
N THR A 270 37.77 20.93 -14.03
CA THR A 270 37.81 20.93 -12.55
C THR A 270 36.92 22.03 -12.01
N GLY A 271 36.01 21.70 -11.12
CA GLY A 271 35.03 22.60 -10.56
C GLY A 271 33.63 21.93 -10.55
N ASP A 272 32.64 22.65 -10.13
CA ASP A 272 31.26 22.17 -10.21
C ASP A 272 30.64 22.70 -11.52
N ASP A 273 30.69 21.89 -12.57
CA ASP A 273 30.41 22.29 -13.93
C ASP A 273 28.98 21.94 -14.38
N THR A 274 28.49 22.62 -15.40
CA THR A 274 27.17 22.34 -15.97
C THR A 274 27.22 22.21 -17.49
N PHE A 275 26.86 21.03 -18.00
CA PHE A 275 26.59 20.86 -19.42
C PHE A 275 25.09 21.03 -19.66
N ILE A 276 24.74 21.87 -20.63
CA ILE A 276 23.33 22.15 -21.01
C ILE A 276 23.04 21.55 -22.36
N TRP A 277 22.02 20.71 -22.45
CA TRP A 277 21.44 20.22 -23.68
C TRP A 277 20.06 20.84 -23.93
N ASN A 278 19.78 21.27 -25.15
CA ASN A 278 18.49 21.87 -25.54
C ASN A 278 17.87 21.14 -26.73
N PRO A 279 16.54 21.20 -26.93
CA PRO A 279 15.89 20.61 -28.09
C PRO A 279 16.47 21.12 -29.41
N GLY A 280 17.06 20.21 -30.15
CA GLY A 280 17.74 20.50 -31.41
C GLY A 280 19.25 20.31 -31.38
N ASP A 281 19.82 20.17 -30.17
CA ASP A 281 21.20 19.76 -30.00
C ASP A 281 21.38 18.27 -30.35
N GLY A 282 22.59 17.84 -30.52
CA GLY A 282 22.93 16.50 -31.00
C GLY A 282 23.15 15.47 -29.89
N SER A 283 23.91 14.45 -30.27
CA SER A 283 24.30 13.38 -29.32
C SER A 283 25.76 13.60 -28.88
N ASP A 284 25.94 13.97 -27.64
CA ASP A 284 27.19 14.49 -27.14
C ASP A 284 27.92 13.52 -26.20
N THR A 285 29.23 13.67 -26.14
CA THR A 285 30.09 13.02 -25.17
C THR A 285 30.53 14.06 -24.15
N VAL A 286 30.23 13.83 -22.87
CA VAL A 286 30.54 14.76 -21.79
C VAL A 286 31.45 14.09 -20.76
N GLU A 287 32.59 14.69 -20.53
CA GLU A 287 33.54 14.35 -19.48
C GLU A 287 33.48 15.44 -18.42
N GLY A 288 32.84 15.16 -17.26
CA GLY A 288 32.71 16.14 -16.18
C GLY A 288 34.04 16.50 -15.58
N GLY A 289 34.80 15.50 -15.19
CA GLY A 289 36.13 15.69 -14.63
C GLY A 289 36.16 15.57 -13.12
N SER A 290 36.52 16.61 -12.42
CA SER A 290 36.58 16.57 -10.97
C SER A 290 35.73 17.69 -10.36
N GLY A 291 34.81 17.31 -9.50
CA GLY A 291 33.87 18.24 -8.88
C GLY A 291 32.53 17.60 -8.62
N ASN A 292 31.49 18.39 -8.68
CA ASN A 292 30.13 17.92 -8.63
C ASN A 292 29.37 18.41 -9.88
N ASP A 293 29.56 17.67 -10.96
CA ASP A 293 29.17 18.08 -12.30
C ASP A 293 27.73 17.71 -12.66
N LYS A 294 27.13 18.54 -13.46
CA LYS A 294 25.71 18.44 -13.81
C LYS A 294 25.47 18.38 -15.31
N LEU A 295 24.65 17.40 -15.74
CA LEU A 295 23.91 17.51 -17.00
C LEU A 295 22.56 18.17 -16.72
N LEU A 296 22.27 19.29 -17.39
CA LEU A 296 20.92 19.87 -17.51
C LEU A 296 20.38 19.56 -18.90
N PHE A 297 19.45 18.62 -18.96
CA PHE A 297 18.82 18.21 -20.21
C PHE A 297 17.41 18.78 -20.32
N ASN A 298 17.22 19.72 -21.21
CA ASN A 298 15.92 20.33 -21.45
C ASN A 298 15.12 19.50 -22.46
N GLY A 299 13.97 18.98 -22.04
CA GLY A 299 13.00 18.32 -22.89
C GLY A 299 12.19 19.31 -23.75
N ALA A 300 11.14 18.81 -24.39
CA ALA A 300 10.27 19.59 -25.25
C ALA A 300 8.79 19.37 -24.87
N ASN A 301 7.88 20.24 -25.32
CA ASN A 301 6.44 20.10 -25.08
C ASN A 301 5.80 19.02 -25.98
N ILE A 302 6.33 17.82 -25.96
CA ILE A 302 5.85 16.63 -26.68
C ILE A 302 6.17 15.38 -25.88
N ASN A 303 5.45 14.30 -26.08
CA ASN A 303 5.72 13.03 -25.43
C ASN A 303 7.12 12.51 -25.76
N GLU A 304 7.91 12.22 -24.75
CA GLU A 304 9.28 11.77 -24.85
C GLU A 304 9.51 10.47 -24.09
N LYS A 305 10.44 9.65 -24.57
CA LYS A 305 10.96 8.51 -23.82
C LYS A 305 12.41 8.76 -23.50
N ILE A 306 12.65 8.86 -22.21
CA ILE A 306 13.98 9.07 -21.65
C ILE A 306 14.44 7.79 -20.96
N ASN A 307 15.68 7.39 -21.20
CA ASN A 307 16.29 6.29 -20.45
C ASN A 307 17.68 6.70 -20.01
N ILE A 308 17.89 6.62 -18.71
CA ILE A 308 19.15 6.92 -18.02
C ILE A 308 19.68 5.58 -17.49
N SER A 309 20.79 5.11 -17.98
CA SER A 309 21.29 3.78 -17.64
C SER A 309 22.82 3.73 -17.57
N ALA A 310 23.35 2.86 -16.74
CA ALA A 310 24.79 2.62 -16.71
C ALA A 310 25.28 1.95 -18.00
N ASN A 311 26.46 2.37 -18.44
CA ASN A 311 27.23 1.77 -19.53
C ASN A 311 28.67 1.56 -19.06
N GLY A 312 28.88 0.54 -18.23
CA GLY A 312 30.11 0.37 -17.48
C GLY A 312 30.28 1.44 -16.40
N GLY A 313 31.37 2.18 -16.41
CA GLY A 313 31.58 3.33 -15.50
C GLY A 313 30.96 4.64 -15.99
N ARG A 314 30.35 4.65 -17.15
CA ARG A 314 29.74 5.82 -17.78
C ARG A 314 28.21 5.72 -17.70
N VAL A 315 27.53 6.83 -17.96
CA VAL A 315 26.07 6.88 -18.11
C VAL A 315 25.70 7.07 -19.56
N ARG A 316 24.75 6.29 -20.00
CA ARG A 316 24.07 6.49 -21.27
C ARG A 316 22.71 7.11 -21.01
N PHE A 317 22.55 8.35 -21.44
CA PHE A 317 21.24 9.04 -21.45
C PHE A 317 20.70 9.02 -22.86
N THR A 318 19.48 8.51 -23.04
CA THR A 318 18.85 8.46 -24.37
C THR A 318 17.50 9.12 -24.40
N ARG A 319 17.15 9.73 -25.51
CA ARG A 319 15.88 10.31 -25.83
C ARG A 319 15.40 9.78 -27.18
N ASP A 320 14.16 9.31 -27.27
CA ASP A 320 13.61 8.74 -28.51
C ASP A 320 13.32 9.80 -29.58
N VAL A 321 12.91 10.98 -29.19
CA VAL A 321 12.70 12.11 -30.09
C VAL A 321 14.06 12.57 -30.62
N ALA A 322 14.19 12.63 -31.93
CA ALA A 322 15.42 12.88 -32.67
C ALA A 322 16.54 11.82 -32.46
N ASN A 323 16.26 10.74 -31.74
CA ASN A 323 17.19 9.64 -31.46
C ASN A 323 18.51 10.10 -30.81
N ILE A 324 18.42 10.87 -29.77
CA ILE A 324 19.57 11.42 -29.04
C ILE A 324 20.17 10.35 -28.12
N THR A 325 21.51 10.37 -28.08
CA THR A 325 22.27 9.53 -27.14
C THR A 325 23.42 10.35 -26.56
N MET A 326 23.36 10.64 -25.26
CA MET A 326 24.47 11.26 -24.54
C MET A 326 25.33 10.16 -23.92
N ASP A 327 26.63 10.35 -23.95
CA ASP A 327 27.62 9.51 -23.28
C ASP A 327 28.33 10.34 -22.21
N LEU A 328 28.05 10.05 -20.95
CA LEU A 328 28.44 10.88 -19.81
C LEU A 328 29.45 10.14 -18.93
N ASN A 329 30.48 10.82 -18.51
CA ASN A 329 31.47 10.31 -17.55
C ASN A 329 31.73 11.35 -16.47
N SER A 330 31.91 10.93 -15.23
CA SER A 330 32.13 11.84 -14.09
C SER A 330 31.10 12.96 -14.02
N ILE A 331 29.82 12.60 -14.10
CA ILE A 331 28.67 13.50 -13.89
C ILE A 331 27.95 13.00 -12.64
N GLU A 332 27.88 13.84 -11.62
CA GLU A 332 27.25 13.52 -10.33
C GLU A 332 25.78 13.84 -10.30
N GLN A 333 25.33 14.78 -11.11
CA GLN A 333 23.93 15.21 -11.13
C GLN A 333 23.38 15.19 -12.57
N ILE A 334 22.22 14.58 -12.71
CA ILE A 334 21.45 14.62 -13.97
C ILE A 334 20.12 15.29 -13.66
N GLU A 335 19.83 16.36 -14.38
CA GLU A 335 18.54 17.06 -14.31
C GLU A 335 17.87 16.97 -15.69
N PHE A 336 16.68 16.43 -15.71
CA PHE A 336 15.80 16.37 -16.89
C PHE A 336 14.57 17.22 -16.66
N ASP A 337 14.42 18.28 -17.44
CA ASP A 337 13.22 19.11 -17.47
C ASP A 337 12.26 18.57 -18.56
N ALA A 338 11.20 17.87 -18.15
CA ALA A 338 10.25 17.22 -19.06
C ALA A 338 9.41 18.25 -19.83
N ARG A 339 9.04 19.36 -19.19
CA ARG A 339 8.25 20.50 -19.69
C ARG A 339 6.80 20.17 -19.99
N GLY A 340 6.49 19.42 -21.03
CA GLY A 340 5.11 19.13 -21.38
C GLY A 340 4.97 17.99 -22.36
N GLY A 341 3.88 17.24 -22.21
CA GLY A 341 3.63 15.98 -22.93
C GLY A 341 3.55 14.84 -21.92
N ALA A 342 3.00 13.72 -22.32
CA ALA A 342 3.00 12.52 -21.48
C ALA A 342 4.32 11.77 -21.68
N ASP A 343 5.23 11.96 -20.75
CA ASP A 343 6.59 11.48 -20.83
C ASP A 343 6.79 10.15 -20.11
N ASN A 344 7.75 9.37 -20.61
CA ASN A 344 8.12 8.10 -20.01
C ASN A 344 9.62 8.11 -19.70
N ILE A 345 9.95 8.29 -18.45
CA ILE A 345 11.30 8.44 -17.95
C ILE A 345 11.69 7.17 -17.19
N THR A 346 12.80 6.57 -17.57
CA THR A 346 13.36 5.41 -16.86
C THR A 346 14.73 5.76 -16.31
N VAL A 347 14.87 5.66 -15.01
CA VAL A 347 16.15 5.70 -14.29
C VAL A 347 16.51 4.26 -13.95
N GLY A 348 17.54 3.75 -14.61
CA GLY A 348 18.06 2.39 -14.39
C GLY A 348 19.00 2.34 -13.21
N ASP A 349 19.52 1.15 -12.91
CA ASP A 349 20.61 0.97 -11.95
C ASP A 349 21.85 1.73 -12.42
N LEU A 350 22.27 2.75 -11.67
CA LEU A 350 23.43 3.59 -11.95
C LEU A 350 24.65 3.21 -11.09
N THR A 351 24.66 2.03 -10.50
CA THR A 351 25.79 1.54 -9.70
C THR A 351 27.10 1.63 -10.46
N GLY A 352 28.08 2.29 -9.87
CA GLY A 352 29.44 2.40 -10.42
C GLY A 352 29.65 3.52 -11.44
N THR A 353 28.66 4.35 -11.71
CA THR A 353 28.77 5.47 -12.67
C THR A 353 29.25 6.79 -12.03
N GLY A 354 29.15 6.94 -10.76
CA GLY A 354 29.46 8.21 -10.08
C GLY A 354 28.27 9.13 -9.87
N VAL A 355 27.13 8.89 -10.54
CA VAL A 355 25.89 9.69 -10.34
C VAL A 355 25.40 9.54 -8.91
N LYS A 356 25.11 10.69 -8.27
CA LYS A 356 24.58 10.77 -6.90
C LYS A 356 23.13 11.20 -6.87
N GLN A 357 22.70 11.95 -7.89
CA GLN A 357 21.33 12.46 -7.96
C GLN A 357 20.82 12.51 -9.39
N VAL A 358 19.58 12.08 -9.57
CA VAL A 358 18.77 12.33 -10.77
C VAL A 358 17.57 13.17 -10.35
N LEU A 359 17.39 14.33 -10.97
CA LEU A 359 16.22 15.18 -10.81
C LEU A 359 15.38 15.11 -12.09
N VAL A 360 14.13 14.78 -11.97
CA VAL A 360 13.12 14.82 -13.04
C VAL A 360 12.12 15.91 -12.70
N ASP A 361 12.09 16.99 -13.44
CA ASP A 361 11.12 18.06 -13.29
C ASP A 361 9.97 17.88 -14.29
N LEU A 362 8.78 17.51 -13.78
CA LEU A 362 7.55 17.30 -14.55
C LEU A 362 6.75 18.61 -14.72
N GLY A 363 7.38 19.74 -14.41
CA GLY A 363 6.72 21.04 -14.48
C GLY A 363 6.65 21.59 -15.91
N ALA A 364 5.55 22.27 -16.23
CA ALA A 364 5.35 22.93 -17.53
C ALA A 364 6.45 23.96 -17.88
N ASN A 365 7.15 24.47 -16.89
CA ASN A 365 8.23 25.44 -17.05
C ASN A 365 9.37 25.12 -16.10
N PRO A 366 10.63 25.16 -16.56
CA PRO A 366 11.79 24.96 -15.71
C PRO A 366 11.79 25.86 -14.47
N GLY A 367 11.97 25.24 -13.28
CA GLY A 367 11.93 25.94 -11.99
C GLY A 367 10.57 26.49 -11.60
N GLY A 368 9.48 26.09 -12.29
CA GLY A 368 8.10 26.34 -11.88
C GLY A 368 7.72 25.54 -10.62
N THR A 369 6.47 25.69 -10.18
CA THR A 369 5.91 24.99 -9.02
C THR A 369 4.60 24.27 -9.36
N GLN A 370 4.33 24.08 -10.62
CA GLN A 370 3.11 23.41 -11.11
C GLN A 370 3.50 22.41 -12.19
N GLY A 371 2.84 21.28 -12.17
CA GLY A 371 2.91 20.28 -13.23
C GLY A 371 2.37 20.80 -14.54
N ASP A 372 2.46 19.99 -15.57
CA ASP A 372 2.09 20.37 -16.93
C ASP A 372 0.65 19.95 -17.29
N GLY A 373 0.00 19.10 -16.46
CA GLY A 373 -1.33 18.54 -16.67
C GLY A 373 -1.37 17.33 -17.59
N ALA A 374 -0.24 16.81 -18.03
CA ALA A 374 -0.14 15.54 -18.75
C ALA A 374 0.10 14.37 -17.75
N ALA A 375 0.05 13.15 -18.23
CA ALA A 375 0.23 11.97 -17.38
C ALA A 375 1.60 11.36 -17.65
N ASP A 376 2.55 11.67 -16.80
CA ASP A 376 3.91 11.22 -16.90
C ASP A 376 4.15 9.91 -16.15
N VAL A 377 5.14 9.15 -16.61
CA VAL A 377 5.55 7.92 -15.95
C VAL A 377 7.05 8.00 -15.66
N VAL A 378 7.38 7.96 -14.38
CA VAL A 378 8.78 7.85 -13.93
C VAL A 378 8.99 6.45 -13.37
N THR A 379 9.83 5.67 -14.03
CA THR A 379 10.24 4.33 -13.58
C THR A 379 11.62 4.42 -12.95
N VAL A 380 11.75 3.92 -11.75
CA VAL A 380 13.02 3.85 -11.01
C VAL A 380 13.34 2.38 -10.75
N ASN A 381 14.46 1.95 -11.28
CA ASN A 381 14.92 0.58 -11.11
C ASN A 381 15.92 0.47 -9.96
N GLY A 382 15.70 -0.52 -9.10
CA GLY A 382 16.68 -0.96 -8.13
C GLY A 382 17.81 -1.78 -8.75
N THR A 383 18.43 -2.60 -7.93
CA THR A 383 19.50 -3.52 -8.31
C THR A 383 19.06 -4.98 -8.09
N ASN A 384 19.93 -5.94 -8.36
CA ASN A 384 19.68 -7.35 -8.02
C ASN A 384 20.17 -7.73 -6.61
N ALA A 385 20.28 -6.79 -5.68
CA ALA A 385 20.71 -7.02 -4.31
C ALA A 385 19.69 -6.40 -3.35
N GLY A 386 19.49 -7.01 -2.20
CA GLY A 386 18.55 -6.49 -1.20
C GLY A 386 18.78 -5.03 -0.84
N GLN A 387 17.76 -4.22 -0.94
CA GLN A 387 17.77 -2.76 -0.77
C GLN A 387 16.79 -2.30 0.30
N HIS A 388 16.97 -1.08 0.74
CA HIS A 388 15.99 -0.39 1.57
C HIS A 388 15.61 0.91 0.87
N ILE A 389 14.51 0.86 0.10
CA ILE A 389 14.02 1.97 -0.71
C ILE A 389 12.98 2.73 0.10
N GLU A 390 13.18 4.02 0.27
CA GLU A 390 12.22 4.91 0.92
C GLU A 390 11.68 5.92 -0.08
N VAL A 391 10.35 6.06 -0.16
CA VAL A 391 9.67 7.01 -1.03
C VAL A 391 8.91 8.01 -0.17
N THR A 392 9.29 9.28 -0.30
CA THR A 392 8.75 10.38 0.51
C THR A 392 8.26 11.53 -0.37
N ALA A 393 7.40 12.40 0.17
CA ALA A 393 6.98 13.61 -0.51
C ALA A 393 7.10 14.86 0.38
N ASP A 394 7.49 15.97 -0.25
CA ASP A 394 7.40 17.32 0.31
C ASP A 394 6.61 18.21 -0.67
N GLY A 395 5.35 18.44 -0.39
CA GLY A 395 4.41 19.03 -1.33
C GLY A 395 4.23 18.15 -2.57
N THR A 396 4.53 18.69 -3.75
CA THR A 396 4.48 17.97 -5.02
C THR A 396 5.83 17.37 -5.43
N ASN A 397 6.82 17.43 -4.55
CA ASN A 397 8.14 16.85 -4.81
C ASN A 397 8.25 15.47 -4.17
N VAL A 398 8.54 14.48 -4.96
CA VAL A 398 8.75 13.09 -4.51
C VAL A 398 10.23 12.77 -4.52
N THR A 399 10.70 12.06 -3.52
CA THR A 399 12.09 11.63 -3.39
C THR A 399 12.15 10.14 -3.14
N VAL A 400 12.95 9.45 -3.94
CA VAL A 400 13.28 8.03 -3.80
C VAL A 400 14.72 7.93 -3.34
N THR A 401 14.94 7.28 -2.21
CA THR A 401 16.25 7.05 -1.58
C THR A 401 16.50 5.57 -1.34
N GLY A 402 17.71 5.22 -0.95
CA GLY A 402 18.10 3.83 -0.70
C GLY A 402 18.68 3.11 -1.90
N LEU A 403 18.77 3.80 -3.03
CA LEU A 403 19.45 3.39 -4.25
C LEU A 403 20.87 4.00 -4.30
N PRO A 404 21.72 3.57 -5.23
CA PRO A 404 23.04 4.19 -5.42
C PRO A 404 22.98 5.71 -5.62
N GLU A 405 21.95 6.17 -6.31
CA GLU A 405 21.58 7.57 -6.51
C GLU A 405 20.28 7.94 -5.78
N VAL A 406 20.10 9.21 -5.53
CA VAL A 406 18.81 9.77 -5.08
C VAL A 406 18.03 10.22 -6.30
N VAL A 407 16.82 9.72 -6.47
CA VAL A 407 15.92 10.19 -7.53
C VAL A 407 14.91 11.17 -6.93
N LYS A 408 14.83 12.35 -7.51
CA LYS A 408 13.88 13.39 -7.15
C LYS A 408 12.95 13.66 -8.32
N ILE A 409 11.67 13.73 -8.04
CA ILE A 409 10.63 14.09 -9.01
C ILE A 409 10.01 15.38 -8.51
N ALA A 410 10.16 16.45 -9.25
CA ALA A 410 9.58 17.73 -8.92
C ALA A 410 8.25 17.94 -9.67
N ASN A 411 7.34 18.69 -9.06
CA ASN A 411 6.06 19.10 -9.65
C ASN A 411 5.14 17.93 -10.04
N ALA A 412 5.20 16.80 -9.29
CA ALA A 412 4.33 15.66 -9.52
C ALA A 412 2.85 16.02 -9.35
N GLU A 413 2.00 15.40 -10.16
CA GLU A 413 0.54 15.57 -10.17
C GLU A 413 -0.17 14.22 -9.98
N PRO A 414 -1.45 14.20 -9.54
CA PRO A 414 -2.20 12.95 -9.39
C PRO A 414 -2.41 12.16 -10.69
N GLY A 415 -2.17 12.78 -11.85
CA GLY A 415 -2.17 12.13 -13.17
C GLY A 415 -0.90 11.34 -13.47
N ASP A 416 0.20 11.66 -12.80
CA ASP A 416 1.49 11.04 -12.99
C ASP A 416 1.62 9.73 -12.25
N ARG A 417 2.60 8.92 -12.64
CA ARG A 417 2.87 7.63 -12.02
C ARG A 417 4.35 7.47 -11.73
N LEU A 418 4.65 7.10 -10.50
CA LEU A 418 5.95 6.56 -10.10
C LEU A 418 5.87 5.02 -10.10
N VAL A 419 6.82 4.39 -10.77
CA VAL A 419 6.97 2.94 -10.78
C VAL A 419 8.32 2.61 -10.15
N ILE A 420 8.32 1.89 -9.05
CA ILE A 420 9.52 1.34 -8.41
C ILE A 420 9.64 -0.11 -8.84
N GLN A 421 10.73 -0.49 -9.46
CA GLN A 421 11.07 -1.89 -9.78
C GLN A 421 12.32 -2.27 -8.99
N ALA A 422 12.16 -3.01 -7.90
CA ALA A 422 13.28 -3.36 -7.03
C ALA A 422 14.17 -4.45 -7.65
N LEU A 423 13.63 -5.24 -8.59
CA LEU A 423 14.28 -6.27 -9.39
C LEU A 423 14.58 -7.55 -8.62
N GLY A 424 15.58 -7.58 -7.76
CA GLY A 424 15.90 -8.82 -7.05
C GLY A 424 16.72 -8.58 -5.80
N GLY A 425 16.61 -9.53 -4.91
CA GLY A 425 17.15 -9.41 -3.55
C GLY A 425 15.99 -9.47 -2.58
N ASN A 426 16.25 -9.36 -1.30
CA ASN A 426 15.18 -9.18 -0.31
C ASN A 426 15.08 -7.69 -0.01
N ASP A 427 14.09 -7.05 -0.59
CA ASP A 427 13.97 -5.61 -0.56
C ASP A 427 12.99 -5.13 0.53
N VAL A 428 13.25 -3.96 1.05
CA VAL A 428 12.33 -3.25 1.93
C VAL A 428 11.96 -1.94 1.24
N ILE A 429 10.71 -1.80 0.84
CA ILE A 429 10.22 -0.63 0.12
C ILE A 429 9.15 0.03 0.97
N ASP A 430 9.42 1.25 1.42
CA ASP A 430 8.54 2.00 2.31
C ASP A 430 8.11 3.31 1.66
N ALA A 431 6.83 3.36 1.29
CA ALA A 431 6.17 4.56 0.79
C ALA A 431 5.10 5.11 1.79
N SER A 432 5.09 4.63 3.03
CA SER A 432 4.03 4.93 4.01
C SER A 432 3.82 6.42 4.28
N THR A 433 4.84 7.24 4.06
CA THR A 433 4.78 8.70 4.24
C THR A 433 4.48 9.46 2.94
N LEU A 434 4.46 8.77 1.79
CA LEU A 434 4.13 9.39 0.52
C LEU A 434 2.65 9.80 0.49
N ALA A 435 2.40 11.10 0.39
CA ALA A 435 1.04 11.59 0.17
C ALA A 435 0.54 11.21 -1.24
N ALA A 436 -0.77 11.22 -1.46
CA ALA A 436 -1.38 10.88 -2.75
C ALA A 436 -1.17 12.01 -3.80
N VAL A 437 0.07 12.39 -4.05
CA VAL A 437 0.46 13.45 -5.02
C VAL A 437 0.82 12.88 -6.37
N ILE A 438 1.08 11.58 -6.44
CA ILE A 438 1.44 10.81 -7.65
C ILE A 438 0.86 9.42 -7.51
N GLY A 439 0.44 8.78 -8.61
CA GLY A 439 0.07 7.36 -8.60
C GLY A 439 1.30 6.49 -8.36
N LEU A 440 1.20 5.46 -7.51
CA LEU A 440 2.34 4.62 -7.16
C LEU A 440 2.12 3.18 -7.66
N THR A 441 3.17 2.63 -8.23
CA THR A 441 3.30 1.19 -8.51
C THR A 441 4.62 0.71 -7.93
N ILE A 442 4.59 -0.36 -7.16
CA ILE A 442 5.78 -1.01 -6.60
C ILE A 442 5.81 -2.46 -7.08
N ASP A 443 6.96 -2.88 -7.57
CA ASP A 443 7.25 -4.25 -7.97
C ASP A 443 8.50 -4.69 -7.20
N GLY A 444 8.33 -5.62 -6.24
CA GLY A 444 9.42 -6.18 -5.42
C GLY A 444 10.37 -7.02 -6.24
N GLY A 445 9.80 -7.85 -7.14
CA GLY A 445 10.59 -8.64 -8.09
C GLY A 445 10.90 -10.04 -7.60
N VAL A 446 12.17 -10.37 -7.45
CA VAL A 446 12.61 -11.72 -7.02
C VAL A 446 13.26 -11.59 -5.64
N GLY A 447 12.70 -12.23 -4.65
CA GLY A 447 13.22 -12.19 -3.27
C GLY A 447 12.10 -12.25 -2.26
N ASN A 448 12.43 -12.17 -0.98
CA ASN A 448 11.38 -12.05 0.04
C ASN A 448 11.29 -10.58 0.43
N ASP A 449 10.31 -9.90 -0.13
CA ASP A 449 10.22 -8.46 -0.09
C ASP A 449 9.27 -7.97 1.00
N THR A 450 9.49 -6.78 1.49
CA THR A 450 8.60 -6.09 2.40
C THR A 450 8.17 -4.78 1.76
N ILE A 451 6.92 -4.69 1.38
CA ILE A 451 6.36 -3.56 0.65
C ILE A 451 5.31 -2.86 1.51
N THR A 452 5.47 -1.56 1.66
CA THR A 452 4.47 -0.70 2.27
C THR A 452 4.09 0.40 1.28
N GLY A 453 2.83 0.42 0.91
CA GLY A 453 2.26 1.40 -0.01
C GLY A 453 2.10 2.79 0.61
N SER A 454 1.48 3.69 -0.13
CA SER A 454 1.39 5.11 0.18
C SER A 454 0.09 5.50 0.94
N GLN A 455 -0.23 6.79 0.91
CA GLN A 455 -1.51 7.33 1.39
C GLN A 455 -2.57 7.40 0.27
N GLY A 456 -2.26 6.97 -0.94
CA GLY A 456 -3.13 6.95 -2.11
C GLY A 456 -3.45 5.52 -2.55
N ALA A 457 -4.21 5.38 -3.64
CA ALA A 457 -4.50 4.08 -4.23
C ALA A 457 -3.30 3.58 -5.05
N ASP A 458 -2.74 2.45 -4.66
CA ASP A 458 -1.49 1.91 -5.16
C ASP A 458 -1.69 0.59 -5.93
N THR A 459 -0.70 0.25 -6.74
CA THR A 459 -0.55 -1.09 -7.30
C THR A 459 0.73 -1.70 -6.74
N LEU A 460 0.60 -2.77 -5.99
CA LEU A 460 1.69 -3.42 -5.27
C LEU A 460 1.86 -4.84 -5.80
N ILE A 461 3.06 -5.18 -6.21
CA ILE A 461 3.40 -6.50 -6.76
C ILE A 461 4.51 -7.06 -5.88
N GLY A 462 4.26 -8.21 -5.23
CA GLY A 462 5.28 -8.92 -4.44
C GLY A 462 6.35 -9.49 -5.35
N GLY A 463 5.95 -10.42 -6.20
CA GLY A 463 6.81 -11.06 -7.19
C GLY A 463 7.07 -12.52 -6.91
N ASP A 464 8.33 -12.95 -7.07
CA ASP A 464 8.75 -14.32 -6.71
C ASP A 464 9.37 -14.29 -5.30
N GLY A 465 8.81 -14.98 -4.35
CA GLY A 465 9.39 -15.06 -3.00
C GLY A 465 8.32 -15.17 -1.92
N ASN A 466 8.70 -15.00 -0.66
CA ASN A 466 7.69 -14.94 0.39
C ASN A 466 7.59 -13.49 0.87
N ASP A 467 6.62 -12.79 0.33
CA ASP A 467 6.52 -11.37 0.43
C ASP A 467 5.58 -10.91 1.54
N ARG A 468 5.84 -9.74 2.04
CA ARG A 468 4.97 -9.07 3.00
C ARG A 468 4.53 -7.72 2.45
N VAL A 469 3.26 -7.59 2.14
CA VAL A 469 2.68 -6.39 1.53
C VAL A 469 1.69 -5.74 2.48
N THR A 470 1.77 -4.44 2.62
CA THR A 470 0.80 -3.60 3.33
C THR A 470 0.35 -2.51 2.36
N GLY A 471 -0.96 -2.41 2.11
CA GLY A 471 -1.51 -1.44 1.15
C GLY A 471 -1.25 0.00 1.56
N GLY A 472 -1.45 0.30 2.84
CA GLY A 472 -1.49 1.67 3.34
C GLY A 472 -2.90 2.24 3.22
N ARG A 473 -3.00 3.56 3.11
CA ARG A 473 -4.31 4.17 2.90
C ARG A 473 -4.64 4.21 1.42
N GLY A 474 -5.88 4.02 1.11
CA GLY A 474 -6.35 4.04 -0.27
C GLY A 474 -7.17 2.80 -0.56
N ASN A 475 -7.50 2.57 -1.79
CA ASN A 475 -8.06 1.29 -2.23
C ASN A 475 -7.02 0.68 -3.15
N ASP A 476 -6.26 -0.25 -2.63
CA ASP A 476 -5.06 -0.76 -3.24
C ASP A 476 -5.31 -2.07 -4.00
N VAL A 477 -4.47 -2.33 -4.96
CA VAL A 477 -4.43 -3.62 -5.64
C VAL A 477 -3.08 -4.26 -5.33
N ALA A 478 -3.11 -5.36 -4.61
CA ALA A 478 -1.94 -6.15 -4.29
C ALA A 478 -1.97 -7.47 -5.05
N ASP A 479 -0.99 -7.69 -5.91
CA ASP A 479 -0.67 -8.98 -6.54
C ASP A 479 0.55 -9.55 -5.83
N LEU A 480 0.36 -10.55 -4.99
CA LEU A 480 1.41 -11.06 -4.12
C LEU A 480 2.42 -11.92 -4.89
N GLY A 481 1.94 -12.66 -5.92
CA GLY A 481 2.83 -13.34 -6.86
C GLY A 481 3.04 -14.81 -6.59
N ALA A 482 4.28 -15.23 -6.46
CA ALA A 482 4.62 -16.65 -6.26
C ALA A 482 5.43 -16.81 -4.97
N GLY A 483 4.89 -17.55 -4.04
CA GLY A 483 5.52 -17.79 -2.74
C GLY A 483 4.50 -18.13 -1.67
N ASN A 484 4.88 -17.93 -0.42
CA ASN A 484 3.90 -17.97 0.66
C ASN A 484 3.85 -16.56 1.26
N ASP A 485 2.91 -15.79 0.76
CA ASP A 485 2.91 -14.36 0.91
C ASP A 485 1.96 -13.89 2.02
N THR A 486 2.17 -12.69 2.48
CA THR A 486 1.33 -12.10 3.52
C THR A 486 0.90 -10.70 3.14
N PHE A 487 -0.39 -10.50 2.97
CA PHE A 487 -0.97 -9.17 2.92
C PHE A 487 -1.46 -8.75 4.31
N VAL A 488 -1.17 -7.52 4.70
CA VAL A 488 -1.55 -6.99 6.01
C VAL A 488 -2.44 -5.77 5.82
N TRP A 489 -3.62 -5.86 6.38
CA TRP A 489 -4.56 -4.75 6.48
C TRP A 489 -4.62 -4.22 7.91
N ASN A 490 -4.62 -2.91 8.09
CA ASN A 490 -4.69 -2.26 9.41
C ASN A 490 -5.83 -1.23 9.46
N PRO A 491 -6.33 -0.90 10.65
CA PRO A 491 -7.34 0.14 10.81
C PRO A 491 -6.90 1.48 10.23
N GLY A 492 -7.63 1.95 9.24
CA GLY A 492 -7.33 3.17 8.49
C GLY A 492 -6.88 2.94 7.06
N ASP A 493 -6.54 1.69 6.72
CA ASP A 493 -6.35 1.29 5.34
C ASP A 493 -7.70 1.27 4.59
N GLY A 494 -7.67 1.23 3.30
CA GLY A 494 -8.86 1.28 2.46
C GLY A 494 -9.53 -0.06 2.19
N SER A 495 -10.28 -0.12 1.11
CA SER A 495 -10.90 -1.35 0.61
C SER A 495 -10.04 -1.90 -0.52
N ASP A 496 -9.34 -3.00 -0.27
CA ASP A 496 -8.30 -3.47 -1.14
C ASP A 496 -8.70 -4.72 -1.92
N THR A 497 -8.03 -4.92 -3.03
CA THR A 497 -8.06 -6.15 -3.81
C THR A 497 -6.76 -6.91 -3.58
N VAL A 498 -6.86 -8.14 -3.10
CA VAL A 498 -5.71 -9.01 -2.82
C VAL A 498 -5.75 -10.22 -3.73
N LEU A 499 -4.72 -10.36 -4.53
CA LEU A 499 -4.46 -11.52 -5.39
C LEU A 499 -3.29 -12.29 -4.77
N GLY A 500 -3.55 -13.45 -4.16
CA GLY A 500 -2.52 -14.26 -3.50
C GLY A 500 -1.50 -14.82 -4.49
N GLY A 501 -2.02 -15.41 -5.56
CA GLY A 501 -1.15 -15.98 -6.60
C GLY A 501 -0.88 -17.46 -6.42
N ALA A 502 0.39 -17.84 -6.39
CA ALA A 502 0.78 -19.23 -6.28
C ALA A 502 1.52 -19.51 -4.98
N GLY A 503 0.95 -20.37 -4.14
CA GLY A 503 1.58 -20.76 -2.89
C GLY A 503 0.59 -21.02 -1.79
N THR A 504 0.93 -20.60 -0.60
CA THR A 504 0.00 -20.59 0.54
C THR A 504 0.01 -19.21 1.17
N ASP A 505 -0.96 -18.42 0.81
CA ASP A 505 -0.97 -16.99 1.07
C ASP A 505 -1.87 -16.65 2.25
N THR A 506 -1.53 -15.58 2.93
CA THR A 506 -2.19 -15.17 4.16
C THR A 506 -2.63 -13.71 4.08
N LEU A 507 -3.91 -13.48 4.31
CA LEU A 507 -4.42 -12.16 4.66
C LEU A 507 -4.43 -12.04 6.20
N VAL A 508 -3.74 -11.05 6.73
CA VAL A 508 -3.81 -10.61 8.12
C VAL A 508 -4.67 -9.36 8.18
N PHE A 509 -5.85 -9.48 8.75
CA PHE A 509 -6.81 -8.39 8.90
C PHE A 509 -6.90 -7.97 10.35
N ASN A 510 -6.41 -6.79 10.67
CA ASN A 510 -6.39 -6.28 12.03
C ASN A 510 -7.64 -5.41 12.29
N GLY A 511 -8.41 -5.75 13.31
CA GLY A 511 -9.49 -4.94 13.85
C GLY A 511 -8.98 -3.79 14.70
N SER A 512 -9.88 -3.16 15.44
CA SER A 512 -9.58 -2.04 16.36
C SER A 512 -10.25 -2.26 17.72
N ASP A 513 -9.99 -1.38 18.68
CA ASP A 513 -10.62 -1.43 20.01
C ASP A 513 -12.11 -0.98 20.02
N ALA A 514 -12.76 -0.91 18.89
CA ALA A 514 -14.18 -0.56 18.76
C ALA A 514 -15.00 -1.82 18.51
N ALA A 515 -16.23 -1.86 18.97
CA ALA A 515 -17.17 -2.91 18.60
C ALA A 515 -17.42 -2.91 17.09
N GLU A 516 -17.12 -4.01 16.42
CA GLU A 516 -17.09 -4.14 14.98
C GLU A 516 -17.96 -5.30 14.46
N SER A 517 -18.49 -5.13 13.27
CA SER A 517 -19.15 -6.22 12.56
C SER A 517 -18.32 -6.58 11.32
N MET A 518 -17.79 -7.80 11.33
CA MET A 518 -16.97 -8.35 10.24
C MET A 518 -17.67 -9.56 9.64
N SER A 519 -17.60 -9.70 8.34
CA SER A 519 -18.13 -10.88 7.66
C SER A 519 -17.26 -11.30 6.52
N ILE A 520 -16.96 -12.60 6.44
CA ILE A 520 -16.26 -13.20 5.31
C ILE A 520 -17.16 -14.24 4.66
N GLY A 521 -17.19 -14.25 3.32
CA GLY A 521 -18.00 -15.19 2.55
C GLY A 521 -17.60 -15.26 1.08
N ALA A 522 -18.11 -16.25 0.37
CA ALA A 522 -17.85 -16.43 -1.04
C ALA A 522 -18.60 -15.40 -1.90
N ASN A 523 -17.92 -14.91 -2.94
CA ASN A 523 -18.47 -14.09 -4.01
C ASN A 523 -18.01 -14.64 -5.37
N GLY A 524 -18.69 -15.67 -5.87
CA GLY A 524 -18.21 -16.43 -7.02
C GLY A 524 -16.97 -17.27 -6.68
N GLY A 525 -15.88 -17.07 -7.42
CA GLY A 525 -14.59 -17.72 -7.15
C GLY A 525 -13.71 -16.98 -6.15
N ASN A 526 -14.07 -15.76 -5.77
CA ASN A 526 -13.37 -14.92 -4.78
C ASN A 526 -14.04 -15.02 -3.41
N ALA A 527 -13.35 -14.54 -2.38
CA ALA A 527 -13.96 -14.23 -1.11
C ALA A 527 -14.07 -12.71 -0.92
N VAL A 528 -15.07 -12.30 -0.17
CA VAL A 528 -15.23 -10.91 0.26
C VAL A 528 -15.22 -10.86 1.78
N LEU A 529 -14.35 -10.04 2.35
CA LEU A 529 -14.35 -9.71 3.75
C LEU A 529 -14.82 -8.26 3.92
N THR A 530 -15.83 -8.08 4.76
CA THR A 530 -16.41 -6.77 5.04
C THR A 530 -16.23 -6.41 6.50
N ARG A 531 -16.09 -5.11 6.76
CA ARG A 531 -16.06 -4.52 8.10
C ARG A 531 -16.91 -3.25 8.09
N ASP A 532 -17.82 -3.10 9.07
CA ASP A 532 -18.72 -1.96 9.16
C ASP A 532 -18.02 -0.65 9.55
N VAL A 533 -17.06 -0.72 10.47
CA VAL A 533 -16.25 0.45 10.82
C VAL A 533 -15.35 0.82 9.64
N GLY A 534 -15.55 2.01 9.10
CA GLY A 534 -14.87 2.48 7.88
C GLY A 534 -15.50 2.00 6.58
N ASN A 535 -16.55 1.16 6.60
CA ASN A 535 -17.19 0.56 5.42
C ASN A 535 -16.19 -0.16 4.49
N ILE A 536 -15.35 -1.00 5.08
CA ILE A 536 -14.31 -1.73 4.36
C ILE A 536 -14.91 -2.92 3.61
N VAL A 537 -14.43 -3.12 2.39
CA VAL A 537 -14.75 -4.26 1.54
C VAL A 537 -13.48 -4.76 0.89
N MET A 538 -12.97 -5.90 1.34
CA MET A 538 -11.80 -6.56 0.74
C MET A 538 -12.26 -7.55 -0.31
N ASP A 539 -11.67 -7.53 -1.50
CA ASP A 539 -11.84 -8.56 -2.54
C ASP A 539 -10.60 -9.47 -2.52
N ILE A 540 -10.80 -10.74 -2.26
CA ILE A 540 -9.74 -11.69 -1.95
C ILE A 540 -9.79 -12.85 -2.95
N ASN A 541 -8.71 -13.08 -3.65
CA ASN A 541 -8.57 -14.15 -4.61
C ASN A 541 -7.23 -14.88 -4.45
N GLY A 542 -7.21 -16.20 -4.49
CA GLY A 542 -6.00 -17.00 -4.39
C GLY A 542 -5.28 -16.90 -3.04
N VAL A 543 -6.01 -16.65 -1.95
CA VAL A 543 -5.50 -16.63 -0.57
C VAL A 543 -6.06 -17.85 0.16
N GLU A 544 -5.21 -18.66 0.79
CA GLU A 544 -5.59 -19.89 1.49
C GLU A 544 -5.88 -19.66 2.97
N ARG A 545 -5.34 -18.60 3.56
CA ARG A 545 -5.47 -18.31 4.99
C ARG A 545 -5.93 -16.89 5.23
N VAL A 546 -6.91 -16.74 6.09
CA VAL A 546 -7.36 -15.43 6.59
C VAL A 546 -7.20 -15.42 8.10
N GLN A 547 -6.50 -14.42 8.62
CA GLN A 547 -6.35 -14.17 10.04
C GLN A 547 -7.07 -12.88 10.39
N ILE A 548 -8.05 -12.95 11.28
CA ILE A 548 -8.81 -11.81 11.79
C ILE A 548 -8.43 -11.61 13.24
N ALA A 549 -7.79 -10.50 13.55
CA ALA A 549 -7.56 -10.08 14.92
C ALA A 549 -8.66 -9.08 15.30
N ALA A 550 -9.56 -9.45 16.18
CA ALA A 550 -10.67 -8.61 16.61
C ALA A 550 -10.21 -7.39 17.41
N ALA A 551 -9.14 -7.57 18.18
CA ALA A 551 -8.58 -6.63 19.14
C ALA A 551 -9.51 -6.41 20.34
N GLY A 552 -10.12 -5.24 20.54
CA GLY A 552 -10.97 -4.99 21.70
C GLY A 552 -12.35 -4.48 21.30
N GLY A 553 -13.34 -4.68 22.16
CA GLY A 553 -14.71 -4.31 21.85
C GLY A 553 -15.60 -5.54 21.76
N ALA A 554 -16.91 -5.35 21.77
CA ALA A 554 -17.86 -6.45 21.59
C ALA A 554 -18.09 -6.67 20.09
N ASP A 555 -17.36 -7.61 19.52
CA ASP A 555 -17.30 -7.83 18.08
C ASP A 555 -18.29 -8.90 17.61
N ASN A 556 -18.74 -8.74 16.37
CA ASN A 556 -19.59 -9.71 15.70
C ASN A 556 -18.92 -10.19 14.40
N ILE A 557 -18.39 -11.41 14.41
CA ILE A 557 -17.64 -11.98 13.31
C ILE A 557 -18.44 -13.12 12.68
N VAL A 558 -18.71 -13.02 11.40
CA VAL A 558 -19.48 -14.01 10.64
C VAL A 558 -18.61 -14.65 9.57
N VAL A 559 -18.44 -15.96 9.67
CA VAL A 559 -17.82 -16.79 8.62
C VAL A 559 -18.93 -17.51 7.88
N ASN A 560 -19.18 -17.11 6.65
CA ASN A 560 -20.14 -17.73 5.76
C ASN A 560 -19.52 -18.88 4.98
N ASP A 561 -20.32 -19.60 4.20
CA ASP A 561 -19.80 -20.62 3.30
C ASP A 561 -18.73 -20.05 2.38
N LEU A 562 -17.56 -20.67 2.39
CA LEU A 562 -16.38 -20.32 1.59
C LEU A 562 -16.11 -21.32 0.45
N THR A 563 -17.11 -22.16 0.11
CA THR A 563 -16.97 -23.14 -0.96
C THR A 563 -16.59 -22.48 -2.28
N GLY A 564 -15.49 -22.95 -2.88
CA GLY A 564 -15.00 -22.48 -4.18
C GLY A 564 -14.09 -21.25 -4.14
N THR A 565 -13.79 -20.67 -2.97
CA THR A 565 -12.91 -19.50 -2.85
C THR A 565 -11.42 -19.81 -2.78
N GLY A 566 -11.05 -21.06 -2.45
CA GLY A 566 -9.67 -21.46 -2.17
C GLY A 566 -9.24 -21.28 -0.71
N ILE A 567 -9.97 -20.49 0.11
CA ILE A 567 -9.65 -20.32 1.52
C ILE A 567 -9.80 -21.66 2.26
N ALA A 568 -8.71 -22.13 2.83
CA ALA A 568 -8.65 -23.38 3.59
C ALA A 568 -8.72 -23.14 5.11
N GLN A 569 -8.37 -21.95 5.58
CA GLN A 569 -8.34 -21.61 7.00
C GLN A 569 -8.76 -20.18 7.27
N VAL A 570 -9.64 -20.01 8.29
CA VAL A 570 -9.95 -18.72 8.91
C VAL A 570 -9.54 -18.80 10.38
N ALA A 571 -8.62 -17.96 10.80
CA ALA A 571 -8.19 -17.87 12.20
C ALA A 571 -8.69 -16.56 12.79
N ILE A 572 -9.47 -16.65 13.86
CA ILE A 572 -10.05 -15.51 14.57
C ILE A 572 -9.36 -15.42 15.93
N ASP A 573 -8.83 -14.28 16.26
CA ASP A 573 -8.20 -13.99 17.55
C ASP A 573 -9.02 -12.93 18.29
N LEU A 574 -9.66 -13.32 19.39
CA LEU A 574 -10.49 -12.46 20.24
C LEU A 574 -9.69 -11.84 21.40
N SER A 575 -8.37 -11.77 21.29
CA SER A 575 -7.53 -11.15 22.31
C SER A 575 -7.51 -9.63 22.18
N ALA A 576 -7.27 -8.94 23.30
CA ALA A 576 -7.17 -7.46 23.38
C ALA A 576 -6.06 -6.84 22.53
N GLY A 577 -5.37 -7.60 21.69
CA GLY A 577 -4.36 -7.14 20.76
C GLY A 577 -3.14 -8.02 20.67
N PRO A 578 -2.21 -7.71 19.76
CA PRO A 578 -1.08 -8.58 19.44
C PRO A 578 -0.23 -8.98 20.66
N GLY A 579 -0.12 -10.29 20.89
CA GLY A 579 0.68 -10.87 21.99
C GLY A 579 -0.05 -11.03 23.32
N SER A 580 -1.32 -10.66 23.44
CA SER A 580 -2.17 -11.04 24.56
C SER A 580 -2.29 -12.57 24.63
N GLN A 581 -2.43 -13.12 25.84
CA GLN A 581 -2.62 -14.57 26.05
C GLN A 581 -4.01 -14.87 26.60
N SER A 582 -4.90 -13.89 26.64
CA SER A 582 -6.28 -14.01 27.13
C SER A 582 -7.20 -13.16 26.26
N GLY A 583 -8.47 -13.46 26.27
CA GLY A 583 -9.52 -12.63 25.68
C GLY A 583 -9.49 -11.21 26.22
N ASP A 584 -10.22 -10.33 25.59
CA ASP A 584 -10.28 -8.90 25.93
C ASP A 584 -11.26 -8.59 27.06
N GLY A 585 -12.13 -9.56 27.41
CA GLY A 585 -13.20 -9.46 28.41
C GLY A 585 -14.48 -8.77 27.92
N ALA A 586 -14.56 -8.41 26.64
CA ALA A 586 -15.83 -8.01 26.02
C ALA A 586 -16.65 -9.25 25.61
N ALA A 587 -17.88 -9.05 25.18
CA ALA A 587 -18.75 -10.15 24.79
C ALA A 587 -18.80 -10.27 23.27
N ASP A 588 -17.91 -11.06 22.73
CA ASP A 588 -17.81 -11.29 21.30
C ASP A 588 -18.79 -12.35 20.79
N ARG A 589 -19.14 -12.23 19.54
CA ARG A 589 -19.98 -13.20 18.85
C ARG A 589 -19.31 -13.68 17.59
N VAL A 590 -19.08 -14.99 17.51
CA VAL A 590 -18.60 -15.64 16.30
C VAL A 590 -19.72 -16.53 15.76
N THR A 591 -20.07 -16.32 14.50
CA THR A 591 -21.04 -17.16 13.79
C THR A 591 -20.34 -17.88 12.65
N VAL A 592 -20.49 -19.20 12.59
CA VAL A 592 -19.97 -20.05 11.52
C VAL A 592 -21.14 -20.72 10.81
N ASN A 593 -21.27 -20.41 9.55
CA ASN A 593 -22.35 -20.92 8.70
C ASN A 593 -21.84 -22.07 7.81
N GLY A 594 -22.59 -23.14 7.76
CA GLY A 594 -22.44 -24.23 6.82
C GLY A 594 -22.85 -23.86 5.40
N SER A 595 -22.90 -24.85 4.55
CA SER A 595 -23.26 -24.71 3.15
C SER A 595 -24.76 -24.93 2.92
N ALA A 596 -25.18 -25.07 1.67
CA ALA A 596 -26.54 -25.47 1.30
C ALA A 596 -26.65 -27.01 1.05
N GLY A 597 -25.68 -27.78 1.42
CA GLY A 597 -25.67 -29.25 1.29
C GLY A 597 -25.36 -29.92 2.62
N ASP A 598 -25.44 -31.26 2.69
CA ASP A 598 -25.18 -32.03 3.90
C ASP A 598 -23.77 -31.76 4.44
N ASP A 599 -23.66 -31.13 5.60
CA ASP A 599 -22.40 -30.78 6.26
C ASP A 599 -22.09 -31.70 7.46
N ASN A 600 -20.83 -31.84 7.80
CA ASN A 600 -20.39 -32.58 8.98
C ASN A 600 -19.52 -31.69 9.87
N ILE A 601 -20.15 -30.81 10.59
CA ILE A 601 -19.48 -29.77 11.40
C ILE A 601 -19.05 -30.39 12.73
N THR A 602 -17.76 -30.25 13.05
CA THR A 602 -17.22 -30.63 14.37
C THR A 602 -16.51 -29.45 15.04
N ALA A 603 -16.95 -29.11 16.24
CA ALA A 603 -16.31 -28.06 17.04
C ALA A 603 -15.60 -28.67 18.25
N VAL A 604 -14.30 -28.37 18.41
CA VAL A 604 -13.48 -29.00 19.45
C VAL A 604 -12.61 -27.99 20.17
N SER A 605 -12.47 -28.13 21.50
CA SER A 605 -11.48 -27.36 22.26
C SER A 605 -10.09 -27.97 22.09
N SER A 606 -9.15 -27.19 21.54
CA SER A 606 -7.77 -27.61 21.30
C SER A 606 -6.78 -26.49 21.65
N GLY A 607 -5.88 -26.74 22.59
CA GLY A 607 -4.80 -25.81 22.93
C GLY A 607 -5.24 -24.44 23.49
N GLY A 608 -6.47 -24.32 23.98
CA GLY A 608 -7.06 -23.05 24.43
C GLY A 608 -7.95 -22.37 23.39
N SER A 609 -7.95 -22.85 22.16
CA SER A 609 -8.80 -22.38 21.07
C SER A 609 -9.97 -23.32 20.83
N ILE A 610 -10.98 -22.85 20.13
CA ILE A 610 -12.06 -23.66 19.56
C ILE A 610 -11.77 -23.83 18.07
N VAL A 611 -11.79 -25.06 17.58
CA VAL A 611 -11.55 -25.37 16.17
C VAL A 611 -12.82 -25.99 15.58
N VAL A 612 -13.37 -25.33 14.56
CA VAL A 612 -14.53 -25.80 13.78
C VAL A 612 -14.02 -26.40 12.47
N ASN A 613 -14.33 -27.65 12.25
CA ASN A 613 -13.95 -28.44 11.08
C ASN A 613 -15.16 -28.95 10.33
N GLY A 614 -14.95 -29.46 9.12
CA GLY A 614 -15.98 -30.09 8.31
C GLY A 614 -16.63 -29.20 7.26
N LEU A 615 -16.23 -27.95 7.23
CA LEU A 615 -16.64 -26.96 6.22
C LEU A 615 -15.52 -26.74 5.18
N ALA A 616 -15.79 -25.93 4.17
CA ALA A 616 -14.81 -25.59 3.13
C ALA A 616 -13.51 -25.03 3.71
N ALA A 617 -13.61 -24.22 4.75
CA ALA A 617 -12.47 -23.69 5.51
C ALA A 617 -12.54 -24.18 6.97
N GLN A 618 -11.39 -24.51 7.54
CA GLN A 618 -11.28 -24.70 9.00
C GLN A 618 -11.35 -23.34 9.69
N VAL A 619 -12.21 -23.20 10.68
CA VAL A 619 -12.28 -21.98 11.51
C VAL A 619 -11.64 -22.27 12.87
N THR A 620 -10.70 -21.43 13.25
CA THR A 620 -10.04 -21.48 14.57
C THR A 620 -10.34 -20.20 15.34
N ILE A 621 -10.90 -20.31 16.55
CA ILE A 621 -11.22 -19.18 17.40
C ILE A 621 -10.30 -19.26 18.62
N ALA A 622 -9.38 -18.34 18.71
CA ALA A 622 -8.40 -18.24 19.80
C ALA A 622 -8.84 -17.18 20.82
N HIS A 623 -8.43 -17.39 22.08
CA HIS A 623 -8.63 -16.49 23.20
C HIS A 623 -10.11 -16.18 23.52
N ALA A 624 -11.04 -17.06 23.11
CA ALA A 624 -12.42 -16.95 23.55
C ALA A 624 -12.51 -17.04 25.07
N ASP A 625 -13.32 -16.21 25.68
CA ASP A 625 -13.55 -16.17 27.12
C ASP A 625 -15.03 -16.45 27.50
N ALA A 626 -15.32 -16.46 28.82
CA ALA A 626 -16.64 -16.80 29.33
C ALA A 626 -17.73 -15.73 29.02
N GLY A 627 -17.39 -14.63 28.35
CA GLY A 627 -18.32 -13.61 27.85
C GLY A 627 -18.79 -13.88 26.43
N ASP A 628 -18.07 -14.70 25.66
CA ASP A 628 -18.25 -14.86 24.23
C ASP A 628 -19.31 -15.88 23.84
N VAL A 629 -19.85 -15.74 22.66
CA VAL A 629 -20.88 -16.60 22.08
C VAL A 629 -20.40 -17.18 20.75
N LEU A 630 -20.45 -18.50 20.62
CA LEU A 630 -20.29 -19.19 19.36
C LEU A 630 -21.65 -19.61 18.81
N SER A 631 -21.92 -19.32 17.55
CA SER A 631 -23.09 -19.81 16.83
C SER A 631 -22.65 -20.71 15.67
N LEU A 632 -23.17 -21.93 15.61
CA LEU A 632 -22.95 -22.89 14.54
C LEU A 632 -24.26 -23.13 13.80
N ASN A 633 -24.29 -22.85 12.52
CA ASN A 633 -25.47 -23.04 11.67
C ASN A 633 -25.17 -24.09 10.60
N GLY A 634 -25.99 -25.15 10.48
CA GLY A 634 -25.85 -26.17 9.44
C GLY A 634 -26.16 -25.59 8.07
N GLY A 635 -27.30 -24.93 7.96
CA GLY A 635 -27.73 -24.34 6.69
C GLY A 635 -28.91 -25.09 6.08
N ALA A 636 -28.70 -25.72 4.97
CA ALA A 636 -29.68 -26.62 4.38
C ALA A 636 -28.99 -27.93 3.99
N GLY A 637 -29.68 -29.04 4.17
CA GLY A 637 -29.11 -30.36 4.04
C GLY A 637 -29.44 -31.20 5.26
N ASN A 638 -28.98 -32.44 5.34
CA ASN A 638 -29.08 -33.20 6.56
C ASN A 638 -27.74 -33.16 7.26
N ASP A 639 -27.62 -32.25 8.18
CA ASP A 639 -26.36 -31.87 8.77
C ASP A 639 -26.01 -32.69 10.02
N VAL A 640 -24.74 -32.88 10.23
CA VAL A 640 -24.22 -33.44 11.47
C VAL A 640 -23.39 -32.38 12.16
N ILE A 641 -23.88 -31.86 13.29
CA ILE A 641 -23.18 -30.83 14.07
C ILE A 641 -22.79 -31.43 15.42
N ASN A 642 -21.50 -31.51 15.69
CA ASN A 642 -20.99 -32.11 16.93
C ASN A 642 -20.06 -31.13 17.66
N ALA A 643 -20.54 -30.62 18.79
CA ALA A 643 -19.82 -29.71 19.67
C ALA A 643 -19.40 -30.36 21.01
N SER A 644 -19.59 -31.68 21.17
CA SER A 644 -19.38 -32.40 22.43
C SER A 644 -17.96 -32.27 23.03
N ALA A 645 -16.99 -31.84 22.24
CA ALA A 645 -15.61 -31.63 22.70
C ALA A 645 -15.32 -30.17 23.13
N ILE A 646 -16.30 -29.27 23.08
CA ILE A 646 -16.19 -27.93 23.69
C ILE A 646 -16.32 -28.05 25.22
N ARG A 647 -15.44 -27.39 25.94
CA ARG A 647 -15.37 -27.46 27.40
C ARG A 647 -16.31 -26.47 28.06
N ALA A 648 -16.91 -26.86 29.18
CA ALA A 648 -17.72 -25.96 29.98
C ALA A 648 -16.89 -24.71 30.41
N GLY A 649 -17.53 -23.53 30.38
CA GLY A 649 -16.98 -22.25 30.82
C GLY A 649 -15.94 -21.64 29.86
N GLN A 650 -15.77 -22.18 28.66
CA GLN A 650 -14.95 -21.58 27.62
C GLN A 650 -15.71 -20.47 26.85
N LEU A 651 -17.02 -20.56 26.81
CA LEU A 651 -17.95 -19.61 26.19
C LEU A 651 -19.04 -19.23 27.20
N ALA A 652 -19.72 -18.09 27.00
CA ALA A 652 -20.95 -17.75 27.68
C ALA A 652 -22.08 -18.67 27.25
N SER A 653 -22.22 -18.94 25.96
CA SER A 653 -23.18 -19.87 25.38
C SER A 653 -22.70 -20.38 24.02
N LEU A 654 -23.17 -21.57 23.67
CA LEU A 654 -23.10 -22.11 22.33
C LEU A 654 -24.51 -22.16 21.75
N ASN A 655 -24.71 -21.56 20.58
CA ASN A 655 -25.95 -21.63 19.84
C ASN A 655 -25.77 -22.56 18.64
N ILE A 656 -26.63 -23.54 18.48
CA ILE A 656 -26.60 -24.45 17.34
C ILE A 656 -27.94 -24.37 16.61
N ASN A 657 -27.90 -24.23 15.31
CA ASN A 657 -29.07 -24.28 14.44
C ASN A 657 -28.83 -25.28 13.31
N GLY A 658 -29.57 -26.36 13.26
CA GLY A 658 -29.50 -27.37 12.19
C GLY A 658 -29.85 -26.73 10.86
N GLY A 659 -31.05 -26.16 10.77
CA GLY A 659 -31.51 -25.45 9.57
C GLY A 659 -32.63 -26.17 8.81
N ASP A 660 -32.48 -26.32 7.49
CA ASP A 660 -33.46 -27.06 6.68
C ASP A 660 -32.91 -28.48 6.48
N GLY A 661 -33.57 -29.52 6.95
CA GLY A 661 -33.12 -30.90 6.74
C GLY A 661 -33.44 -31.78 7.96
N ASN A 662 -32.97 -33.01 7.95
CA ASN A 662 -33.05 -33.87 9.15
C ASN A 662 -31.66 -33.94 9.78
N ASP A 663 -31.48 -33.13 10.80
CA ASP A 663 -30.18 -32.85 11.35
C ASP A 663 -29.84 -33.73 12.57
N THR A 664 -28.58 -33.94 12.79
CA THR A 664 -28.08 -34.63 13.96
C THR A 664 -27.17 -33.71 14.73
N ILE A 665 -27.64 -33.25 15.89
CA ILE A 665 -26.99 -32.24 16.69
C ILE A 665 -26.49 -32.83 17.98
N THR A 666 -25.26 -32.51 18.35
CA THR A 666 -24.72 -32.83 19.68
C THR A 666 -24.09 -31.56 20.25
N GLY A 667 -24.65 -31.11 21.35
CA GLY A 667 -24.24 -29.94 22.11
C GLY A 667 -22.91 -30.14 22.84
N SER A 668 -22.55 -29.18 23.65
CA SER A 668 -21.28 -29.09 24.37
C SER A 668 -21.37 -29.63 25.83
N ALA A 669 -20.39 -29.23 26.66
CA ALA A 669 -20.43 -29.44 28.09
C ALA A 669 -20.84 -28.19 28.90
N GLY A 670 -21.26 -27.15 28.26
CA GLY A 670 -21.76 -25.89 28.82
C GLY A 670 -23.20 -25.67 28.41
N ASN A 671 -23.82 -24.58 28.86
CA ASN A 671 -25.20 -24.28 28.56
C ASN A 671 -25.38 -23.90 27.09
N ASP A 672 -26.16 -24.70 26.36
CA ASP A 672 -26.35 -24.58 24.92
C ASP A 672 -27.80 -24.17 24.60
N THR A 673 -27.93 -23.48 23.47
CA THR A 673 -29.22 -23.21 22.85
C THR A 673 -29.25 -23.91 21.48
N VAL A 674 -30.19 -24.83 21.33
CA VAL A 674 -30.29 -25.66 20.12
C VAL A 674 -31.63 -25.44 19.44
N ILE A 675 -31.57 -25.20 18.13
CA ILE A 675 -32.72 -25.18 17.23
C ILE A 675 -32.49 -26.28 16.20
N GLY A 676 -33.38 -27.26 16.10
CA GLY A 676 -33.32 -28.26 15.05
C GLY A 676 -33.55 -27.64 13.69
N GLY A 677 -34.64 -26.86 13.58
CA GLY A 677 -35.07 -26.23 12.36
C GLY A 677 -36.09 -27.07 11.61
N ARG A 678 -36.18 -26.90 10.28
CA ARG A 678 -37.16 -27.68 9.52
C ARG A 678 -36.66 -29.10 9.27
N GLY A 679 -37.49 -30.04 9.61
CA GLY A 679 -37.15 -31.44 9.39
C GLY A 679 -37.50 -32.28 10.61
N ASN A 680 -36.98 -33.48 10.68
CA ASN A 680 -37.10 -34.28 11.89
C ASN A 680 -35.70 -34.53 12.43
N ASP A 681 -35.41 -33.80 13.49
CA ASP A 681 -34.02 -33.64 13.97
C ASP A 681 -33.76 -34.53 15.18
N VAL A 682 -32.52 -34.83 15.38
CA VAL A 682 -32.06 -35.56 16.58
C VAL A 682 -31.04 -34.69 17.30
N ALA A 683 -31.44 -34.19 18.46
CA ALA A 683 -30.58 -33.36 19.28
C ALA A 683 -30.20 -34.08 20.59
N ASN A 684 -28.91 -34.17 20.85
CA ASN A 684 -28.35 -34.51 22.16
C ASN A 684 -27.72 -33.25 22.74
N LEU A 685 -28.35 -32.66 23.77
CA LEU A 685 -27.97 -31.33 24.27
C LEU A 685 -26.64 -31.38 25.02
N GLY A 686 -26.42 -32.44 25.80
CA GLY A 686 -25.09 -32.66 26.37
C GLY A 686 -25.02 -32.59 27.89
N ALA A 687 -24.27 -31.64 28.39
CA ALA A 687 -24.19 -31.36 29.82
C ALA A 687 -24.18 -29.85 30.03
N GLY A 688 -24.97 -29.34 30.88
CA GLY A 688 -25.24 -27.95 31.14
C GLY A 688 -26.72 -27.78 31.37
N ASP A 689 -27.16 -26.57 31.58
CA ASP A 689 -28.60 -26.28 31.59
C ASP A 689 -28.93 -25.80 30.18
N ASP A 690 -29.46 -26.73 29.37
CA ASP A 690 -29.58 -26.55 27.92
C ASP A 690 -31.02 -26.17 27.49
N THR A 691 -31.19 -25.52 26.39
CA THR A 691 -32.49 -25.17 25.84
C THR A 691 -32.63 -25.64 24.38
N PHE A 692 -33.60 -26.51 24.13
CA PHE A 692 -34.03 -26.83 22.77
C PHE A 692 -35.23 -25.96 22.42
N ILE A 693 -35.14 -25.23 21.31
CA ILE A 693 -36.20 -24.34 20.85
C ILE A 693 -36.88 -24.91 19.61
N TRP A 694 -38.16 -25.09 19.66
CA TRP A 694 -39.03 -25.46 18.54
C TRP A 694 -39.87 -24.27 18.09
N ASN A 695 -39.90 -23.99 16.80
CA ASN A 695 -40.69 -22.89 16.21
C ASN A 695 -41.71 -23.41 15.17
N PRO A 696 -42.79 -22.64 14.89
CA PRO A 696 -43.74 -23.02 13.85
C PRO A 696 -43.11 -23.18 12.49
N GLY A 697 -43.11 -24.41 11.98
CA GLY A 697 -42.48 -24.81 10.72
C GLY A 697 -41.41 -25.85 10.90
N ASP A 698 -40.92 -26.03 12.14
CA ASP A 698 -40.00 -27.11 12.46
C ASP A 698 -40.74 -28.47 12.43
N GLY A 699 -39.98 -29.51 12.40
CA GLY A 699 -40.52 -30.89 12.31
C GLY A 699 -40.79 -31.59 13.62
N SER A 700 -40.78 -32.91 13.57
CA SER A 700 -40.94 -33.78 14.75
C SER A 700 -39.58 -34.28 15.20
N ASP A 701 -39.15 -33.83 16.38
CA ASP A 701 -37.73 -34.00 16.77
C ASP A 701 -37.59 -34.95 17.95
N THR A 702 -36.42 -35.51 18.05
CA THR A 702 -35.98 -36.31 19.20
C THR A 702 -34.95 -35.52 20.00
N VAL A 703 -35.25 -35.26 21.25
CA VAL A 703 -34.38 -34.47 22.13
C VAL A 703 -33.90 -35.32 23.31
N GLU A 704 -32.62 -35.44 23.47
CA GLU A 704 -31.95 -35.99 24.63
C GLU A 704 -31.31 -34.83 25.41
N GLY A 705 -31.86 -34.41 26.54
CA GLY A 705 -31.38 -33.30 27.36
C GLY A 705 -29.98 -33.59 27.87
N GLY A 706 -29.83 -34.58 28.70
CA GLY A 706 -28.51 -34.99 29.17
C GLY A 706 -28.27 -34.80 30.64
N GLN A 707 -27.24 -34.03 31.01
CA GLN A 707 -26.95 -33.70 32.40
C GLN A 707 -27.18 -32.23 32.66
N GLY A 708 -28.00 -31.88 33.62
CA GLY A 708 -28.31 -30.49 33.97
C GLY A 708 -29.79 -30.29 34.19
N THR A 709 -30.26 -29.09 33.98
CA THR A 709 -31.68 -28.75 33.95
C THR A 709 -32.01 -28.28 32.57
N ASP A 710 -32.59 -29.19 31.80
CA ASP A 710 -32.78 -28.97 30.35
C ASP A 710 -34.22 -28.55 30.05
N THR A 711 -34.37 -27.68 29.09
CA THR A 711 -35.67 -27.04 28.73
C THR A 711 -36.00 -27.31 27.26
N LEU A 712 -37.23 -27.84 27.03
CA LEU A 712 -37.88 -27.66 25.75
C LEU A 712 -38.64 -26.34 25.75
N LEU A 713 -38.32 -25.39 24.93
CA LEU A 713 -39.11 -24.18 24.62
C LEU A 713 -39.86 -24.38 23.31
N PHE A 714 -41.15 -24.67 23.40
CA PHE A 714 -42.01 -24.90 22.25
C PHE A 714 -42.88 -23.67 21.96
N ASN A 715 -42.64 -23.02 20.84
CA ASN A 715 -43.42 -21.89 20.39
C ASN A 715 -44.61 -22.36 19.54
N GLY A 716 -45.82 -22.08 19.98
CA GLY A 716 -47.06 -22.29 19.23
C GLY A 716 -47.25 -21.24 18.11
N ALA A 717 -48.49 -21.12 17.65
CA ALA A 717 -48.81 -20.19 16.58
C ALA A 717 -50.11 -19.45 16.92
N ASN A 718 -50.42 -18.29 16.28
CA ASN A 718 -51.65 -17.55 16.48
C ASN A 718 -52.86 -18.23 15.82
N ILE A 719 -53.10 -19.52 16.10
CA ILE A 719 -54.24 -20.34 15.62
C ILE A 719 -54.59 -21.37 16.67
N ASN A 720 -55.82 -21.90 16.62
CA ASN A 720 -56.26 -22.93 17.58
C ASN A 720 -55.42 -24.19 17.45
N GLU A 721 -54.85 -24.63 18.56
CA GLU A 721 -53.96 -25.80 18.62
C GLU A 721 -54.44 -26.81 19.67
N ASN A 722 -54.20 -28.08 19.38
CA ASN A 722 -54.38 -29.14 20.38
C ASN A 722 -53.01 -29.69 20.75
N ILE A 723 -52.58 -29.40 21.96
CA ILE A 723 -51.26 -29.83 22.52
C ILE A 723 -51.55 -30.96 23.52
N ASN A 724 -50.71 -32.01 23.44
CA ASN A 724 -50.75 -33.07 24.45
C ASN A 724 -49.32 -33.40 24.90
N ILE A 725 -49.09 -33.28 26.20
CA ILE A 725 -47.84 -33.58 26.87
C ILE A 725 -48.09 -34.83 27.71
N SER A 726 -47.44 -35.93 27.42
CA SER A 726 -47.72 -37.21 28.08
C SER A 726 -46.46 -38.09 28.18
N ALA A 727 -46.45 -38.93 29.20
CA ALA A 727 -45.38 -39.93 29.34
C ALA A 727 -45.47 -41.00 28.23
N ASN A 728 -44.34 -41.39 27.71
CA ASN A 728 -44.13 -42.51 26.83
C ASN A 728 -43.04 -43.45 27.38
N GLY A 729 -43.36 -44.19 28.41
CA GLY A 729 -42.37 -44.91 29.21
C GLY A 729 -41.53 -43.92 30.07
N GLY A 730 -40.22 -43.95 29.96
CA GLY A 730 -39.33 -42.98 30.62
C GLY A 730 -39.13 -41.68 29.84
N ARG A 731 -39.76 -41.52 28.73
CA ARG A 731 -39.68 -40.33 27.83
C ARG A 731 -40.99 -39.53 27.87
N VAL A 732 -40.94 -38.29 27.39
CA VAL A 732 -42.10 -37.45 27.18
C VAL A 732 -42.44 -37.38 25.72
N LEU A 733 -43.68 -37.61 25.39
CA LEU A 733 -44.24 -37.35 24.06
C LEU A 733 -45.02 -36.02 24.09
N PHE A 734 -44.52 -35.02 23.45
CA PHE A 734 -45.22 -33.73 23.24
C PHE A 734 -45.78 -33.75 21.82
N THR A 735 -47.09 -33.62 21.69
CA THR A 735 -47.73 -33.62 20.37
C THR A 735 -48.53 -32.36 20.13
N ARG A 736 -48.55 -31.92 18.87
CA ARG A 736 -49.34 -30.80 18.37
C ARG A 736 -50.08 -31.26 17.11
N ASP A 737 -51.40 -30.99 17.06
CA ASP A 737 -52.24 -31.43 15.94
C ASP A 737 -51.97 -30.63 14.65
N VAL A 738 -51.65 -29.36 14.78
CA VAL A 738 -51.26 -28.53 13.65
C VAL A 738 -49.93 -29.01 13.10
N ALA A 739 -49.86 -29.29 11.81
CA ALA A 739 -48.75 -29.93 11.12
C ALA A 739 -48.40 -31.36 11.61
N ASN A 740 -49.18 -31.93 12.55
CA ASN A 740 -49.01 -33.29 13.08
C ASN A 740 -47.57 -33.52 13.69
N ILE A 741 -47.16 -32.62 14.56
CA ILE A 741 -45.86 -32.63 15.25
C ILE A 741 -45.88 -33.65 16.41
N ALA A 742 -44.78 -34.34 16.57
CA ALA A 742 -44.54 -35.25 17.68
C ALA A 742 -43.08 -35.15 18.12
N MET A 743 -42.87 -34.50 19.27
CA MET A 743 -41.53 -34.41 19.90
C MET A 743 -41.35 -35.60 20.83
N ASP A 744 -40.20 -36.20 20.79
CA ASP A 744 -39.80 -37.33 21.66
C ASP A 744 -38.67 -36.87 22.58
N LEU A 745 -38.96 -36.65 23.87
CA LEU A 745 -38.03 -35.99 24.83
C LEU A 745 -37.59 -37.00 25.89
N ASN A 746 -36.30 -36.96 26.21
CA ASN A 746 -35.70 -37.71 27.32
C ASN A 746 -34.68 -36.84 28.06
N GLY A 747 -34.67 -36.90 29.39
CA GLY A 747 -33.75 -36.10 30.21
C GLY A 747 -33.98 -34.59 30.03
N VAL A 748 -35.24 -34.16 29.84
CA VAL A 748 -35.67 -32.78 29.83
C VAL A 748 -36.48 -32.53 31.09
N GLU A 749 -36.07 -31.59 31.92
CA GLU A 749 -36.68 -31.28 33.19
C GLU A 749 -37.80 -30.23 33.07
N HIS A 750 -37.67 -29.30 32.12
CA HIS A 750 -38.64 -28.23 31.90
C HIS A 750 -39.23 -28.32 30.52
N VAL A 751 -40.59 -28.17 30.49
CA VAL A 751 -41.34 -28.02 29.20
C VAL A 751 -42.03 -26.71 29.22
N ASP A 752 -41.59 -25.78 28.40
CA ASP A 752 -42.15 -24.44 28.28
C ASP A 752 -42.94 -24.38 26.94
N PHE A 753 -44.24 -24.09 27.03
CA PHE A 753 -45.09 -23.91 25.85
C PHE A 753 -45.66 -22.50 25.82
N ASN A 754 -45.41 -21.78 24.72
CA ASN A 754 -45.96 -20.48 24.42
C ASN A 754 -47.10 -20.64 23.43
N ALA A 755 -48.36 -20.53 23.86
CA ALA A 755 -49.52 -20.69 23.01
C ALA A 755 -49.69 -19.55 21.99
N LEU A 756 -49.27 -18.34 22.36
CA LEU A 756 -49.32 -17.08 21.59
C LEU A 756 -50.76 -16.60 21.40
N GLY A 757 -51.60 -17.28 20.65
CA GLY A 757 -52.96 -16.84 20.42
C GLY A 757 -53.78 -17.85 19.63
N GLY A 758 -55.08 -17.90 19.87
CA GLY A 758 -55.98 -18.91 19.38
C GLY A 758 -56.76 -19.51 20.56
N ALA A 759 -57.78 -20.30 20.31
CA ALA A 759 -58.42 -21.05 21.40
C ALA A 759 -57.78 -22.44 21.49
N ASP A 760 -56.81 -22.57 22.41
CA ASP A 760 -55.95 -23.72 22.49
C ASP A 760 -56.43 -24.74 23.51
N ASN A 761 -56.23 -26.00 23.20
CA ASN A 761 -56.51 -27.11 24.12
C ASN A 761 -55.19 -27.80 24.48
N ILE A 762 -54.71 -27.54 25.68
CA ILE A 762 -53.47 -28.06 26.19
C ILE A 762 -53.78 -29.19 27.18
N THR A 763 -53.26 -30.36 26.97
CA THR A 763 -53.46 -31.49 27.87
C THR A 763 -52.11 -31.90 28.43
N VAL A 764 -51.98 -31.89 29.76
CA VAL A 764 -50.81 -32.43 30.49
C VAL A 764 -51.28 -33.73 31.17
N GLY A 765 -50.71 -34.84 30.77
CA GLY A 765 -50.96 -36.12 31.39
C GLY A 765 -50.02 -36.41 32.59
N ASP A 766 -50.21 -37.56 33.19
CA ASP A 766 -49.27 -38.02 34.21
C ASP A 766 -47.85 -38.16 33.60
N LEU A 767 -46.90 -37.38 34.10
CA LEU A 767 -45.50 -37.39 33.71
C LEU A 767 -44.58 -38.15 34.67
N SER A 768 -45.17 -38.86 35.65
CA SER A 768 -44.46 -39.65 36.62
C SER A 768 -43.52 -40.65 35.97
N GLY A 769 -42.28 -40.68 36.38
CA GLY A 769 -41.25 -41.58 35.81
C GLY A 769 -40.56 -41.07 34.56
N THR A 770 -40.89 -39.88 34.08
CA THR A 770 -40.08 -39.10 33.12
C THR A 770 -39.08 -38.23 33.90
N GLY A 771 -38.29 -37.42 33.20
CA GLY A 771 -37.43 -36.45 33.87
C GLY A 771 -38.07 -35.14 34.20
N VAL A 772 -39.28 -34.84 33.63
CA VAL A 772 -39.93 -33.54 33.74
C VAL A 772 -40.36 -33.28 35.16
N ASN A 773 -39.98 -32.15 35.71
CA ASN A 773 -40.36 -31.64 37.02
C ASN A 773 -41.13 -30.31 36.97
N GLN A 774 -41.14 -29.64 35.81
CA GLN A 774 -41.85 -28.39 35.62
C GLN A 774 -42.43 -28.28 34.19
N VAL A 775 -43.67 -27.87 34.10
CA VAL A 775 -44.34 -27.49 32.81
C VAL A 775 -44.81 -26.05 32.94
N ASN A 776 -44.35 -25.17 32.06
CA ASN A 776 -44.77 -23.77 32.02
C ASN A 776 -45.59 -23.56 30.78
N LEU A 777 -46.78 -23.02 30.95
CA LEU A 777 -47.78 -22.78 29.91
C LEU A 777 -48.08 -21.28 29.86
N ASP A 778 -47.65 -20.59 28.84
CA ASP A 778 -48.01 -19.21 28.57
C ASP A 778 -49.17 -19.20 27.57
N LEU A 779 -50.36 -18.76 28.03
CA LEU A 779 -51.60 -18.78 27.25
C LEU A 779 -51.77 -17.57 26.32
N GLY A 780 -50.75 -16.67 26.25
CA GLY A 780 -50.77 -15.50 25.38
C GLY A 780 -51.62 -14.33 25.93
N ALA A 781 -50.95 -13.26 26.32
CA ALA A 781 -51.53 -12.11 27.00
C ALA A 781 -52.67 -11.47 26.16
N ASN A 782 -53.90 -11.57 26.68
CA ASN A 782 -55.11 -10.83 26.20
C ASN A 782 -55.44 -11.01 24.70
N ASP A 783 -55.27 -12.19 24.12
CA ASP A 783 -55.68 -12.50 22.76
C ASP A 783 -57.20 -12.56 22.60
N GLY A 784 -57.98 -12.75 23.74
CA GLY A 784 -59.44 -12.80 23.80
C GLY A 784 -60.04 -14.13 23.34
N ALA A 785 -59.23 -15.12 23.08
CA ALA A 785 -59.61 -16.49 22.81
C ALA A 785 -59.90 -17.23 24.17
N ALA A 786 -60.38 -18.43 24.10
CA ALA A 786 -60.71 -19.19 25.30
C ALA A 786 -59.92 -20.49 25.33
N ASP A 787 -58.85 -20.49 26.10
CA ASP A 787 -57.96 -21.61 26.21
C ASP A 787 -58.41 -22.64 27.26
N THR A 788 -58.05 -23.87 27.04
CA THR A 788 -58.40 -24.94 27.98
C THR A 788 -57.11 -25.68 28.34
N VAL A 789 -56.70 -25.61 29.58
CA VAL A 789 -55.61 -26.44 30.15
C VAL A 789 -56.23 -27.64 30.87
N THR A 790 -56.03 -28.84 30.38
CA THR A 790 -56.47 -30.08 31.00
C THR A 790 -55.30 -30.80 31.65
N ILE A 791 -55.42 -31.07 32.92
CA ILE A 791 -54.38 -31.75 33.70
C ILE A 791 -54.99 -33.09 34.19
N ASN A 792 -54.35 -34.15 33.85
CA ASN A 792 -54.70 -35.49 34.25
C ASN A 792 -53.73 -35.99 35.34
N ALA A 793 -54.22 -36.25 36.48
CA ALA A 793 -53.47 -36.81 37.59
C ALA A 793 -53.08 -38.30 37.38
N THR A 794 -52.49 -38.90 38.33
CA THR A 794 -52.15 -40.32 38.29
C THR A 794 -53.42 -41.23 38.47
N ALA A 795 -53.24 -42.55 38.43
CA ALA A 795 -54.32 -43.48 38.79
C ALA A 795 -54.23 -43.88 40.26
N GLY A 796 -53.58 -43.09 41.11
CA GLY A 796 -53.43 -43.32 42.54
C GLY A 796 -53.95 -42.15 43.35
N ASN A 797 -53.95 -42.21 44.65
CA ASN A 797 -54.42 -41.12 45.51
C ASN A 797 -53.56 -39.89 45.40
N ASP A 798 -54.08 -38.84 44.81
CA ASP A 798 -53.33 -37.59 44.53
C ASP A 798 -53.76 -36.43 45.43
N VAL A 799 -52.86 -35.53 45.78
CA VAL A 799 -53.16 -34.32 46.58
C VAL A 799 -52.76 -33.10 45.74
N ILE A 800 -53.68 -32.57 44.94
CA ILE A 800 -53.47 -31.49 43.98
C ILE A 800 -53.85 -30.15 44.61
N THR A 801 -52.94 -29.21 44.55
CA THR A 801 -53.18 -27.82 45.04
C THR A 801 -53.00 -26.81 43.88
N VAL A 802 -54.05 -25.99 43.72
CA VAL A 802 -54.03 -24.87 42.77
C VAL A 802 -53.92 -23.56 43.54
N THR A 803 -52.83 -22.83 43.26
CA THR A 803 -52.56 -21.51 43.84
C THR A 803 -52.30 -20.46 42.76
N GLU A 804 -52.58 -19.21 43.08
CA GLU A 804 -52.24 -18.08 42.24
C GLU A 804 -51.43 -17.08 43.04
N HIS A 805 -50.29 -16.68 42.49
CA HIS A 805 -49.41 -15.66 43.03
C HIS A 805 -48.87 -14.80 41.90
N ASP A 806 -49.01 -13.47 42.01
CA ASP A 806 -48.53 -12.52 41.03
C ASP A 806 -48.94 -12.82 39.56
N GLY A 807 -50.13 -13.37 39.34
CA GLY A 807 -50.67 -13.73 38.03
C GLY A 807 -50.22 -15.08 37.50
N ILE A 808 -49.42 -15.82 38.24
CA ILE A 808 -49.00 -17.19 37.87
C ILE A 808 -49.90 -18.17 38.64
N ILE A 809 -50.57 -19.04 37.93
CA ILE A 809 -51.32 -20.13 38.49
C ILE A 809 -50.42 -21.37 38.53
N THR A 810 -50.19 -21.90 39.71
CA THR A 810 -49.40 -23.12 39.91
C THR A 810 -50.30 -24.26 40.34
N VAL A 811 -50.23 -25.37 39.62
CA VAL A 811 -50.83 -26.66 40.00
C VAL A 811 -49.72 -27.57 40.45
N SER A 812 -49.72 -27.94 41.70
CA SER A 812 -48.71 -28.75 42.36
C SER A 812 -49.34 -29.97 43.04
N GLY A 813 -48.43 -30.95 43.34
CA GLY A 813 -48.87 -32.19 44.04
C GLY A 813 -48.93 -33.40 43.11
N LEU A 814 -48.53 -33.20 41.83
CA LEU A 814 -48.20 -34.24 40.83
C LEU A 814 -46.70 -34.54 40.85
N GLY A 815 -46.19 -35.31 39.89
CA GLY A 815 -44.78 -35.53 39.72
C GLY A 815 -44.00 -34.28 39.27
N GLU A 816 -44.73 -33.33 38.66
CA GLU A 816 -44.26 -32.05 38.15
C GLU A 816 -45.09 -30.89 38.70
N ASP A 817 -44.53 -29.67 38.68
CA ASP A 817 -45.27 -28.42 38.91
C ASP A 817 -45.70 -27.86 37.56
N ILE A 818 -47.01 -27.49 37.42
CA ILE A 818 -47.55 -26.87 36.20
C ILE A 818 -47.84 -25.41 36.49
N ASN A 819 -47.09 -24.51 35.85
CA ASN A 819 -47.25 -23.06 35.94
C ASN A 819 -47.99 -22.54 34.70
N ILE A 820 -49.06 -21.77 34.91
CA ILE A 820 -49.86 -21.17 33.85
C ILE A 820 -49.75 -19.66 33.99
N THR A 821 -49.33 -18.99 32.98
CA THR A 821 -49.23 -17.53 32.91
C THR A 821 -50.16 -16.97 31.84
N ASP A 822 -50.41 -15.67 31.92
CA ASP A 822 -51.27 -14.91 31.00
C ASP A 822 -52.67 -15.45 30.82
N ALA A 823 -53.20 -16.16 31.83
CA ALA A 823 -54.55 -16.70 31.86
C ALA A 823 -55.60 -15.59 31.90
N GLY A 824 -56.48 -15.57 30.92
CA GLY A 824 -57.62 -14.64 30.78
C GLY A 824 -58.93 -15.11 31.41
N ALA A 825 -59.92 -14.22 31.49
CA ALA A 825 -61.23 -14.54 32.07
C ALA A 825 -62.09 -15.52 31.22
N GLY A 826 -61.66 -15.83 30.00
CA GLY A 826 -62.26 -16.79 29.08
C GLY A 826 -61.66 -18.19 29.21
N ASP A 827 -60.53 -18.31 29.84
CA ASP A 827 -59.75 -19.55 29.90
C ASP A 827 -60.27 -20.47 31.03
N ARG A 828 -59.84 -21.74 30.90
CA ARG A 828 -60.38 -22.77 31.79
C ARG A 828 -59.28 -23.77 32.17
N ILE A 829 -59.21 -24.08 33.45
CA ILE A 829 -58.42 -25.20 33.97
C ILE A 829 -59.28 -26.37 34.22
N VAL A 830 -58.97 -27.55 33.68
CA VAL A 830 -59.65 -28.82 33.93
C VAL A 830 -58.66 -29.75 34.63
N ILE A 831 -59.00 -30.19 35.81
CA ILE A 831 -58.22 -31.15 36.59
C ILE A 831 -58.99 -32.43 36.70
N ASN A 832 -58.43 -33.56 36.30
CA ASN A 832 -58.99 -34.87 36.35
C ASN A 832 -58.19 -35.72 37.35
N GLY A 833 -58.80 -36.16 38.49
CA GLY A 833 -58.20 -37.07 39.49
C GLY A 833 -58.03 -38.46 38.96
N LEU A 834 -58.93 -38.97 38.11
CA LEU A 834 -59.00 -40.29 37.50
C LEU A 834 -59.47 -41.42 38.46
N ASP A 835 -58.51 -42.30 38.88
CA ASP A 835 -58.78 -43.36 39.86
C ASP A 835 -58.02 -43.04 41.15
N GLY A 836 -58.57 -43.33 42.33
CA GLY A 836 -57.91 -43.04 43.59
C GLY A 836 -58.74 -42.18 44.51
N ASP A 837 -58.45 -42.14 45.80
CA ASP A 837 -59.07 -41.18 46.71
C ASP A 837 -58.31 -39.85 46.66
N ASP A 838 -58.79 -38.91 45.85
CA ASP A 838 -58.06 -37.71 45.51
C ASP A 838 -58.46 -36.47 46.31
N VAL A 839 -57.52 -35.57 46.47
CA VAL A 839 -57.78 -34.27 47.10
C VAL A 839 -57.41 -33.18 46.10
N ILE A 840 -58.38 -32.47 45.53
CA ILE A 840 -58.14 -31.33 44.67
C ILE A 840 -58.57 -30.07 45.40
N THR A 841 -57.66 -29.14 45.65
CA THR A 841 -57.95 -27.85 46.25
C THR A 841 -57.49 -26.67 45.45
N ALA A 842 -58.40 -25.79 45.10
CA ALA A 842 -58.16 -24.55 44.39
C ALA A 842 -58.53 -23.31 45.24
N SER A 843 -58.54 -23.44 46.55
CA SER A 843 -58.86 -22.35 47.46
C SER A 843 -57.90 -21.16 47.39
N GLY A 844 -56.67 -21.34 46.80
CA GLY A 844 -55.70 -20.33 46.56
C GLY A 844 -55.71 -19.68 45.13
N LEU A 845 -56.67 -20.08 44.30
CA LEU A 845 -56.90 -19.49 42.97
C LEU A 845 -57.85 -18.27 43.10
N HIS A 846 -57.35 -17.07 42.69
CA HIS A 846 -58.08 -15.82 42.93
C HIS A 846 -58.49 -15.11 41.65
N GLY A 847 -57.97 -15.53 40.51
CA GLY A 847 -58.18 -14.94 39.15
C GLY A 847 -59.59 -15.22 38.60
N GLY A 848 -59.87 -14.67 37.46
CA GLY A 848 -61.13 -14.84 36.73
C GLY A 848 -61.28 -16.11 35.92
N ILE A 849 -60.28 -16.98 35.98
CA ILE A 849 -60.23 -18.24 35.22
C ILE A 849 -61.23 -19.26 35.73
N GLN A 850 -61.85 -20.02 34.86
CA GLN A 850 -62.78 -21.06 35.19
C GLN A 850 -62.12 -22.37 35.63
N LEU A 851 -62.41 -22.88 36.77
CA LEU A 851 -61.99 -24.21 37.23
C LEU A 851 -63.06 -25.28 36.95
N VAL A 852 -62.61 -26.39 36.39
CA VAL A 852 -63.37 -27.64 36.35
C VAL A 852 -62.58 -28.71 37.08
N ALA A 853 -63.02 -29.31 38.12
CA ALA A 853 -62.35 -30.40 38.81
C ALA A 853 -63.21 -31.66 38.77
N ASN A 854 -62.69 -32.73 38.29
CA ASN A 854 -63.33 -34.05 38.27
C ASN A 854 -62.55 -35.02 39.20
N GLY A 855 -63.18 -35.55 40.25
CA GLY A 855 -62.51 -36.55 41.09
C GLY A 855 -62.30 -37.84 40.34
N GLY A 856 -63.32 -38.53 39.96
CA GLY A 856 -63.20 -39.72 39.15
C GLY A 856 -63.76 -40.96 39.83
N ASN A 857 -62.94 -41.97 40.01
CA ASN A 857 -63.37 -43.13 40.85
C ASN A 857 -62.54 -43.12 42.14
N GLY A 858 -63.27 -43.15 43.28
CA GLY A 858 -62.68 -43.14 44.66
C GLY A 858 -63.40 -42.14 45.53
N ASP A 859 -63.02 -42.12 46.80
CA ASP A 859 -63.68 -41.21 47.80
C ASP A 859 -62.91 -39.85 47.75
N ASP A 860 -63.39 -38.89 46.92
CA ASP A 860 -62.63 -37.70 46.54
C ASP A 860 -63.03 -36.46 47.40
N VAL A 861 -62.09 -35.55 47.59
CA VAL A 861 -62.25 -34.21 48.15
C VAL A 861 -61.98 -33.11 47.16
N LEU A 862 -63.00 -32.42 46.66
CA LEU A 862 -62.90 -31.34 45.74
C LEU A 862 -63.19 -29.99 46.36
N ILE A 863 -62.27 -29.08 46.43
CA ILE A 863 -62.44 -27.73 46.98
C ILE A 863 -62.18 -26.71 45.88
N GLY A 864 -63.20 -26.03 45.44
CA GLY A 864 -63.19 -25.00 44.43
C GLY A 864 -62.55 -23.70 44.87
N SER A 865 -62.53 -22.77 43.96
CA SER A 865 -61.94 -21.40 44.04
C SER A 865 -62.98 -20.40 44.58
N PRO A 866 -62.69 -19.11 44.76
CA PRO A 866 -63.71 -18.04 44.93
C PRO A 866 -64.51 -17.75 43.69
N GLY A 867 -64.16 -18.30 42.51
CA GLY A 867 -64.78 -18.13 41.19
C GLY A 867 -66.04 -18.99 41.00
N ASN A 868 -66.55 -19.11 39.76
CA ASN A 868 -67.64 -20.01 39.37
C ASN A 868 -67.02 -21.32 38.88
N ASP A 869 -67.07 -22.36 39.66
CA ASP A 869 -66.45 -23.63 39.47
C ASP A 869 -67.40 -24.75 39.01
N THR A 870 -66.90 -25.74 38.35
CA THR A 870 -67.62 -26.98 38.09
C THR A 870 -66.87 -28.13 38.74
N LEU A 871 -67.42 -28.75 39.72
CA LEU A 871 -66.84 -29.87 40.47
C LEU A 871 -67.75 -31.12 40.30
N ALA A 872 -67.10 -32.18 39.85
CA ALA A 872 -67.76 -33.49 39.70
C ALA A 872 -66.97 -34.54 40.54
N GLY A 873 -67.64 -35.13 41.54
CA GLY A 873 -67.10 -36.14 42.42
C GLY A 873 -66.83 -37.44 41.65
N GLY A 874 -67.87 -37.99 41.03
CA GLY A 874 -67.78 -39.19 40.23
C GLY A 874 -68.32 -40.46 40.85
N ALA A 875 -67.48 -41.43 41.13
CA ALA A 875 -67.95 -42.65 41.73
C ALA A 875 -67.20 -42.86 43.05
N GLY A 876 -67.92 -42.81 44.20
CA GLY A 876 -67.41 -42.94 45.55
C GLY A 876 -68.19 -42.10 46.56
N ASP A 877 -67.76 -42.05 47.81
CA ASP A 877 -68.41 -41.18 48.83
C ASP A 877 -67.62 -39.83 48.91
N ASP A 878 -67.99 -38.85 48.03
CA ASP A 878 -67.15 -37.65 47.73
C ASP A 878 -67.60 -36.45 48.64
N VAL A 879 -66.54 -35.53 48.78
CA VAL A 879 -66.77 -34.24 49.43
C VAL A 879 -66.53 -33.10 48.50
N LEU A 880 -67.48 -32.38 48.04
CA LEU A 880 -67.44 -31.25 47.19
C LEU A 880 -67.77 -29.95 47.97
N ILE A 881 -66.80 -28.99 47.88
CA ILE A 881 -66.96 -27.65 48.48
C ILE A 881 -66.76 -26.62 47.44
N GLY A 882 -67.85 -25.93 47.01
CA GLY A 882 -67.73 -24.99 45.89
C GLY A 882 -66.82 -23.79 46.10
N GLY A 883 -66.65 -23.31 47.33
CA GLY A 883 -65.86 -22.11 47.63
C GLY A 883 -66.69 -20.84 47.60
N GLY A 884 -66.51 -19.99 46.57
CA GLY A 884 -67.26 -18.77 46.33
C GLY A 884 -67.85 -18.82 44.94
N GLY A 885 -68.69 -17.84 44.56
CA GLY A 885 -69.27 -17.78 43.21
C GLY A 885 -70.58 -18.56 43.07
N GLN A 886 -70.92 -18.89 41.83
CA GLN A 886 -72.02 -19.73 41.38
C GLN A 886 -71.47 -21.03 40.80
N ASP A 887 -71.45 -22.08 41.64
CA ASP A 887 -70.79 -23.32 41.32
C ASP A 887 -71.79 -24.38 40.83
N VAL A 888 -71.25 -25.22 39.88
CA VAL A 888 -71.94 -26.43 39.46
C VAL A 888 -71.30 -27.64 40.20
N LEU A 889 -72.00 -28.25 41.09
CA LEU A 889 -71.59 -29.35 41.94
C LEU A 889 -72.33 -30.63 41.63
N ASP A 890 -71.68 -31.64 41.11
CA ASP A 890 -72.30 -32.94 40.84
C ASP A 890 -71.46 -34.01 41.63
N GLY A 891 -72.04 -34.51 42.71
CA GLY A 891 -71.38 -35.51 43.52
C GLY A 891 -71.29 -36.90 42.86
N GLY A 892 -72.06 -37.18 41.79
CA GLY A 892 -72.02 -38.46 41.12
C GLY A 892 -72.71 -39.64 41.95
N SER A 893 -72.08 -40.82 41.89
CA SER A 893 -72.66 -42.00 42.53
C SER A 893 -71.99 -42.33 43.87
N GLY A 894 -72.78 -42.41 45.00
CA GLY A 894 -72.22 -42.69 46.34
C GLY A 894 -73.00 -41.82 47.40
N ASN A 895 -72.43 -41.74 48.60
CA ASN A 895 -72.95 -40.89 49.68
C ASN A 895 -72.18 -39.60 49.77
N ASN A 896 -72.48 -38.70 48.88
CA ASN A 896 -71.63 -37.50 48.67
C ASN A 896 -72.02 -36.36 49.60
N VAL A 897 -71.05 -35.61 50.07
CA VAL A 897 -71.20 -34.35 50.81
C VAL A 897 -70.91 -33.17 49.85
N VAL A 898 -71.98 -32.44 49.48
CA VAL A 898 -71.93 -31.29 48.60
C VAL A 898 -72.20 -30.03 49.36
N ILE A 899 -71.28 -29.06 49.38
CA ILE A 899 -71.43 -27.81 50.16
C ILE A 899 -71.22 -26.65 49.13
N ASN A 900 -72.32 -25.90 48.91
CA ASN A 900 -72.27 -24.73 48.05
C ASN A 900 -72.34 -23.47 48.88
N GLY A 901 -71.38 -22.53 48.76
CA GLY A 901 -71.35 -21.19 49.37
C GLY A 901 -70.17 -20.88 50.28
N GLY A 902 -69.80 -19.60 50.28
CA GLY A 902 -68.57 -19.06 50.86
C GLY A 902 -68.42 -19.08 52.38
N ALA A 903 -69.36 -19.52 53.17
CA ALA A 903 -69.21 -19.61 54.64
C ALA A 903 -68.51 -20.90 55.10
N ALA A 904 -68.34 -21.86 54.22
CA ALA A 904 -67.73 -23.17 54.50
C ALA A 904 -66.17 -23.23 54.35
N MET A 905 -65.60 -22.22 53.73
CA MET A 905 -64.12 -22.18 53.39
C MET A 905 -63.24 -22.27 54.66
N ALA A 906 -63.66 -21.64 55.74
CA ALA A 906 -62.91 -21.72 57.02
C ALA A 906 -63.00 -23.12 57.71
N ALA A 907 -64.12 -23.86 57.50
CA ALA A 907 -64.24 -25.21 57.97
C ALA A 907 -63.45 -26.23 57.11
N ALA A 908 -63.37 -25.99 55.79
CA ALA A 908 -62.64 -26.81 54.82
C ALA A 908 -61.08 -26.65 54.95
N MET A 909 -60.55 -25.45 55.21
CA MET A 909 -59.17 -25.25 55.58
C MET A 909 -58.74 -25.99 56.81
N LEU A 910 -59.58 -26.06 57.82
CA LEU A 910 -59.41 -26.83 59.05
C LEU A 910 -59.40 -28.36 58.80
N LEU A 911 -60.28 -28.82 57.89
CA LEU A 911 -60.41 -30.23 57.53
C LEU A 911 -59.15 -30.66 56.67
N ASN A 912 -58.70 -29.82 55.74
CA ASN A 912 -57.51 -30.05 54.91
C ASN A 912 -56.21 -30.07 55.74
N GLN A 913 -56.11 -29.24 56.81
CA GLN A 913 -54.99 -29.31 57.75
C GLN A 913 -55.07 -30.59 58.63
N ALA A 914 -56.28 -31.09 58.93
CA ALA A 914 -56.42 -32.29 59.68
C ALA A 914 -56.21 -33.57 58.89
N MET A 915 -56.50 -33.56 57.60
CA MET A 915 -56.30 -34.66 56.66
C MET A 915 -54.82 -34.76 56.21
N ALA A 916 -54.15 -33.62 55.93
CA ALA A 916 -52.70 -33.56 55.63
C ALA A 916 -51.86 -34.03 56.86
N ALA A 917 -52.40 -33.91 58.06
CA ALA A 917 -51.73 -34.43 59.27
C ALA A 917 -51.91 -35.95 59.46
N ASN A 918 -52.84 -36.58 58.72
CA ASN A 918 -53.13 -38.02 58.84
C ASN A 918 -52.58 -38.89 57.73
N LEU A 919 -52.11 -38.30 56.65
CA LEU A 919 -51.40 -38.98 55.51
C LEU A 919 -49.87 -39.05 55.77
N VAL A 920 -49.47 -39.79 56.84
CA VAL A 920 -48.10 -40.27 56.95
C VAL A 920 -48.12 -41.74 56.44
N PRO A 921 -47.39 -42.10 55.43
CA PRO A 921 -47.37 -43.50 55.01
C PRO A 921 -46.81 -44.41 56.12
N ALA A 922 -47.57 -45.46 56.45
CA ALA A 922 -47.09 -46.55 57.33
C ALA A 922 -45.97 -47.32 56.64
N GLY A 923 -44.75 -46.98 56.89
CA GLY A 923 -43.55 -47.71 56.47
C GLY A 923 -42.91 -48.43 57.66
N ASP A 924 -42.75 -49.69 57.45
CA ASP A 924 -42.31 -50.73 58.43
C ASP A 924 -40.99 -50.50 59.12
N GLY A 925 -40.98 -50.81 60.43
CA GLY A 925 -39.87 -51.48 61.11
C GLY A 925 -38.95 -50.64 61.98
N PRO A 926 -38.60 -51.17 63.22
CA PRO A 926 -38.01 -50.37 64.32
C PRO A 926 -36.49 -50.30 64.28
N GLY A 927 -35.94 -49.10 64.39
CA GLY A 927 -34.57 -48.87 64.71
C GLY A 927 -34.33 -47.66 65.56
N GLU A 928 -33.81 -47.94 66.70
CA GLU A 928 -33.45 -47.14 67.89
C GLU A 928 -33.21 -45.62 67.70
N MET A 929 -33.86 -44.84 68.57
CA MET A 929 -33.48 -43.45 68.93
C MET A 929 -32.19 -43.40 69.73
N PRO A 930 -31.41 -42.31 69.56
CA PRO A 930 -30.75 -41.66 70.73
C PRO A 930 -31.37 -40.29 71.03
N LEU A 931 -31.54 -40.06 72.35
CA LEU A 931 -32.09 -38.83 72.94
C LEU A 931 -31.23 -37.54 72.58
N PRO A 932 -31.83 -36.36 72.72
CA PRO A 932 -31.18 -35.09 72.38
C PRO A 932 -30.35 -34.52 73.54
N ASP A 933 -29.26 -33.92 73.24
CA ASP A 933 -28.41 -33.15 74.16
C ASP A 933 -28.87 -31.67 74.16
N PRO A 934 -29.18 -31.09 75.38
CA PRO A 934 -29.65 -29.73 75.54
C PRO A 934 -28.50 -28.78 75.82
N HIS A 935 -27.89 -28.18 74.87
CA HIS A 935 -27.12 -26.92 74.98
C HIS A 935 -26.69 -26.35 73.68
N ALA A 936 -27.30 -25.20 73.32
CA ALA A 936 -26.58 -24.00 72.87
C ALA A 936 -27.54 -22.93 72.37
N THR A 937 -27.59 -22.02 73.10
CA THR A 937 -27.78 -20.57 73.06
C THR A 937 -27.81 -19.84 71.74
N GLN A 938 -28.82 -19.03 71.68
CA GLN A 938 -28.98 -17.82 70.90
C GLN A 938 -27.75 -17.01 70.54
N SER A 939 -27.77 -16.38 69.31
CA SER A 939 -27.62 -14.94 69.16
C SER A 939 -27.81 -14.60 67.67
N GLN A 940 -28.84 -13.85 67.30
CA GLN A 940 -28.91 -12.41 66.97
C GLN A 940 -28.29 -12.08 65.63
N VAL A 941 -29.20 -11.82 64.66
CA VAL A 941 -29.51 -10.53 64.04
C VAL A 941 -28.32 -9.59 63.82
N LEU A 942 -28.02 -9.28 62.61
CA LEU A 942 -27.93 -7.89 62.13
C LEU A 942 -27.83 -7.80 60.62
N ALA A 943 -28.58 -6.85 60.08
CA ALA A 943 -28.75 -6.50 58.70
C ALA A 943 -27.60 -5.60 58.14
N PRO A 944 -27.68 -5.18 56.89
CA PRO A 944 -26.52 -4.89 55.98
C PRO A 944 -26.03 -3.46 56.07
N PRO A 945 -24.98 -3.11 55.36
CA PRO A 945 -25.12 -1.89 54.54
C PRO A 945 -24.47 -1.99 53.13
N GLN A 946 -25.20 -1.47 52.24
CA GLN A 946 -24.96 -0.54 51.14
C GLN A 946 -23.53 -0.09 50.79
N HIS A 947 -23.33 -0.03 49.47
CA HIS A 947 -22.53 0.91 48.66
C HIS A 947 -20.98 0.86 48.73
N ALA A 948 -20.37 0.54 47.60
CA ALA A 948 -19.76 1.49 46.68
C ALA A 948 -19.53 0.83 45.31
#